data_958783dfdfbd20c6abcab2fc4877d3b2
#
_entry.id   958783dfdfbd20c6abcab2fc4877d3b2
#
_cell.length_a   1.000
_cell.length_b   1.000
_cell.length_c   1.000
_cell.angle_alpha   90.00
_cell.angle_beta   90.00
_cell.angle_gamma   90.00
#
_symmetry.space_group_name_H-M   'P 1'
#
loop_
_entity.id
_entity.type
_entity.pdbx_description
1 polymer ?
#
loop_
_entity_poly.entity_id
_entity_poly.type
_entity_poly.pdbx_seq_one_letter_code
_entity_poly.pdbx_strand_id
1 'polypeptide(L)'
;MRPQINRLPDNAPKGFAGTAIDRTKPLRFRLDGRIVSGFAGDTVLSAALAAGIDTVGQHLDSPIGLTSRALPPISHASLANDPQFALPMARTPAQDGAEFVTFGVERSRGVARLFQPGRTLGLKLDSAHPLSRPWRTIPGAAHAATDLLVIGGGVAGLSAALAGARAGLTVTLVEARGFLGGHSGLFGTQEGEDAPEESMARLSAEVEGAEAITVLTATQVFSIRPGLARAHRIETAPGTSRGRVIDIAAAHIVIATGALERLPIFAGNRLPGIVGCLDAYEMATRFGVWTGQRAIVATSSNPAYRLAMLASDAGIGIGRILDARPEPASRFIAFSRAYGIVQSPGAVVASVGIARAGGLLSIHTENRHEAALVTDRLLVCGGWQPDLTLWHIAGGTSVWNAGRGRIEAQGRLDSIALAGGAAGYFTRRGCIQSGADAVDQLLGRERRAVDDPIVDPLHETPDGPIAIAQPVSEGAPTYLDAGLGLLQRPAEAARKRRFAFWRPAPGGLTLLSEAPQALAVNEVATGVDLKLIPADAAGIVAQERVASVPLSVEQEMSSPDTWVPIEATEIPSFLIGRYGPEARLVRIVPSEARILEAGALIFPNSDARHPHYSIGVILRHDPAGAIGLVAANAATIDYPVTVREKGQIVRAQIAALDA
;
A
#
# COMPACT_ATOMS: atom_id res chain seq x y z
N MET A 1 14.85 21.03 -20.10
CA MET A 1 14.06 20.47 -19.01
C MET A 1 15.01 20.16 -17.86
N ARG A 2 14.67 20.45 -16.60
CA ARG A 2 15.54 20.00 -15.48
C ARG A 2 15.48 18.48 -15.38
N PRO A 3 16.59 17.80 -15.00
CA PRO A 3 16.59 16.35 -14.87
C PRO A 3 15.54 15.89 -13.88
N GLN A 4 14.76 14.86 -14.23
CA GLN A 4 13.83 14.19 -13.33
C GLN A 4 14.52 12.93 -12.81
N ILE A 5 15.30 13.09 -11.76
CA ILE A 5 16.22 12.05 -11.24
C ILE A 5 15.53 10.76 -10.78
N ASN A 6 14.25 10.85 -10.44
CA ASN A 6 13.46 9.71 -9.99
C ASN A 6 12.42 9.26 -11.05
N ARG A 7 12.53 9.74 -12.29
CA ARG A 7 11.65 9.29 -13.36
C ARG A 7 12.23 8.06 -14.03
N LEU A 8 11.48 6.99 -14.07
CA LEU A 8 11.83 5.80 -14.84
C LEU A 8 11.92 6.13 -16.34
N PRO A 9 12.81 5.46 -17.09
CA PRO A 9 12.97 5.72 -18.51
C PRO A 9 11.70 5.40 -19.31
N ASP A 10 11.57 5.95 -20.50
CA ASP A 10 10.44 5.74 -21.40
C ASP A 10 10.39 4.33 -21.99
N ASN A 11 11.52 3.65 -22.04
CA ASN A 11 11.65 2.25 -22.43
C ASN A 11 11.46 1.26 -21.26
N ALA A 12 11.05 1.75 -20.08
CA ALA A 12 10.67 0.86 -18.99
C ALA A 12 9.57 -0.11 -19.45
N PRO A 13 9.49 -1.36 -18.92
CA PRO A 13 8.46 -2.31 -19.26
C PRO A 13 7.05 -1.70 -19.20
N LYS A 14 6.16 -2.13 -20.08
CA LYS A 14 4.87 -1.47 -20.35
C LYS A 14 4.09 -1.04 -19.09
N GLY A 15 4.14 -1.71 -18.00
CA GLY A 15 3.44 -1.30 -16.78
C GLY A 15 4.11 -0.15 -16.00
N PHE A 16 5.36 0.24 -16.33
CA PHE A 16 6.18 1.17 -15.53
C PHE A 16 6.68 2.41 -16.29
N ALA A 17 6.23 2.58 -17.52
CA ALA A 17 6.54 3.78 -18.31
C ALA A 17 5.73 5.03 -17.88
N GLY A 18 4.77 4.86 -16.97
CA GLY A 18 3.85 5.90 -16.54
C GLY A 18 2.59 5.93 -17.39
N THR A 19 1.60 5.11 -17.06
CA THR A 19 0.36 4.94 -17.83
C THR A 19 -0.55 6.17 -17.79
N ALA A 20 -0.41 7.05 -16.80
CA ALA A 20 -1.22 8.25 -16.62
C ALA A 20 -0.59 9.51 -17.24
N ILE A 21 0.66 9.47 -17.69
CA ILE A 21 1.37 10.64 -18.19
C ILE A 21 1.57 10.60 -19.70
N ASP A 22 1.50 11.78 -20.32
CA ASP A 22 1.85 11.98 -21.73
C ASP A 22 3.26 12.61 -21.82
N ARG A 23 4.26 11.79 -22.08
CA ARG A 23 5.68 12.23 -22.15
C ARG A 23 5.96 13.15 -23.34
N THR A 24 5.06 13.23 -24.32
CA THR A 24 5.18 14.15 -25.46
C THR A 24 4.79 15.58 -25.09
N LYS A 25 4.10 15.75 -23.94
CA LYS A 25 3.63 17.05 -23.44
C LYS A 25 4.32 17.43 -22.14
N PRO A 26 5.58 17.90 -22.19
CA PRO A 26 6.29 18.36 -21.00
C PRO A 26 5.62 19.63 -20.45
N LEU A 27 5.67 19.78 -19.14
CA LEU A 27 5.19 20.96 -18.44
C LEU A 27 6.19 21.44 -17.38
N ARG A 28 6.05 22.70 -16.96
CA ARG A 28 6.82 23.30 -15.89
C ARG A 28 5.94 24.16 -15.01
N PHE A 29 6.08 23.99 -13.73
CA PHE A 29 5.38 24.80 -12.75
C PHE A 29 6.33 25.18 -11.60
N ARG A 30 5.87 26.01 -10.67
CA ARG A 30 6.60 26.34 -9.45
C ARG A 30 5.93 25.71 -8.24
N LEU A 31 6.74 25.15 -7.36
CA LEU A 31 6.32 24.70 -6.03
C LEU A 31 7.22 25.35 -4.99
N ASP A 32 6.65 26.18 -4.12
CA ASP A 32 7.39 27.04 -3.17
C ASP A 32 8.52 27.84 -3.83
N GLY A 33 8.24 28.37 -5.04
CA GLY A 33 9.18 29.13 -5.85
C GLY A 33 10.25 28.30 -6.57
N ARG A 34 10.26 26.96 -6.43
CA ARG A 34 11.15 26.05 -7.15
C ARG A 34 10.53 25.62 -8.46
N ILE A 35 11.32 25.58 -9.51
CA ILE A 35 10.89 25.07 -10.81
C ILE A 35 10.86 23.54 -10.74
N VAL A 36 9.68 22.98 -10.97
CA VAL A 36 9.43 21.54 -11.09
C VAL A 36 9.07 21.24 -12.54
N SER A 37 9.67 20.22 -13.10
CA SER A 37 9.35 19.71 -14.43
C SER A 37 8.51 18.44 -14.31
N GLY A 38 7.51 18.31 -15.17
CA GLY A 38 6.61 17.16 -15.24
C GLY A 38 6.13 16.92 -16.65
N PHE A 39 5.13 16.08 -16.78
CA PHE A 39 4.41 15.80 -18.02
C PHE A 39 2.91 15.99 -17.82
N ALA A 40 2.17 16.20 -18.88
CA ALA A 40 0.71 16.19 -18.81
C ALA A 40 0.23 14.86 -18.22
N GLY A 41 -0.70 14.90 -17.27
CA GLY A 41 -1.14 13.75 -16.49
C GLY A 41 -0.43 13.57 -15.13
N ASP A 42 0.69 14.24 -14.89
CA ASP A 42 1.29 14.27 -13.56
C ASP A 42 0.37 14.99 -12.55
N THR A 43 0.42 14.53 -11.31
CA THR A 43 -0.03 15.33 -10.17
C THR A 43 1.11 16.20 -9.65
N VAL A 44 0.81 17.19 -8.80
CA VAL A 44 1.85 17.99 -8.16
C VAL A 44 2.79 17.11 -7.32
N LEU A 45 2.25 16.07 -6.66
CA LEU A 45 3.05 15.11 -5.91
C LEU A 45 3.97 14.28 -6.80
N SER A 46 3.44 13.66 -7.87
CA SER A 46 4.25 12.79 -8.74
C SER A 46 5.36 13.56 -9.43
N ALA A 47 5.07 14.78 -9.91
CA ALA A 47 6.09 15.64 -10.51
C ALA A 47 7.15 16.10 -9.49
N ALA A 48 6.75 16.42 -8.26
CA ALA A 48 7.67 16.78 -7.19
C ALA A 48 8.63 15.63 -6.84
N LEU A 49 8.09 14.42 -6.64
CA LEU A 49 8.88 13.21 -6.39
C LEU A 49 9.81 12.89 -7.57
N ALA A 50 9.33 13.01 -8.81
CA ALA A 50 10.15 12.81 -10.01
C ALA A 50 11.34 13.77 -10.07
N ALA A 51 11.12 15.02 -9.66
CA ALA A 51 12.15 16.05 -9.60
C ALA A 51 13.11 15.92 -8.40
N GLY A 52 12.91 14.92 -7.54
CA GLY A 52 13.73 14.67 -6.36
C GLY A 52 13.35 15.48 -5.12
N ILE A 53 12.13 16.05 -5.08
CA ILE A 53 11.58 16.64 -3.87
C ILE A 53 10.86 15.51 -3.12
N ASP A 54 11.50 14.97 -2.09
CA ASP A 54 11.04 13.79 -1.35
C ASP A 54 10.88 14.03 0.16
N THR A 55 11.03 15.28 0.60
CA THR A 55 10.95 15.65 2.01
C THR A 55 9.90 16.75 2.21
N VAL A 56 8.93 16.50 3.09
CA VAL A 56 7.88 17.46 3.48
C VAL A 56 8.47 18.63 4.27
N GLY A 57 9.33 18.33 5.22
CA GLY A 57 9.92 19.27 6.15
C GLY A 57 10.65 18.54 7.25
N GLN A 58 10.89 19.21 8.35
CA GLN A 58 11.58 18.67 9.52
C GLN A 58 10.68 18.70 10.75
N HIS A 59 10.76 17.65 11.55
CA HIS A 59 10.19 17.56 12.88
C HIS A 59 11.25 17.10 13.86
N LEU A 60 11.51 17.88 14.90
CA LEU A 60 12.56 17.61 15.89
C LEU A 60 13.92 17.25 15.25
N ASP A 61 14.35 18.02 14.25
CA ASP A 61 15.58 17.80 13.47
C ASP A 61 15.59 16.52 12.60
N SER A 62 14.48 15.80 12.51
CA SER A 62 14.33 14.63 11.64
C SER A 62 13.53 15.01 10.38
N PRO A 63 14.02 14.69 9.18
CA PRO A 63 13.28 14.92 7.95
C PRO A 63 12.10 13.95 7.84
N ILE A 64 10.98 14.44 7.34
CA ILE A 64 9.78 13.64 7.07
C ILE A 64 9.63 13.42 5.57
N GLY A 65 9.53 12.17 5.14
CA GLY A 65 9.39 11.81 3.73
C GLY A 65 8.06 12.27 3.13
N LEU A 66 8.12 12.78 1.91
CA LEU A 66 6.95 13.13 1.11
C LEU A 66 6.35 11.87 0.50
N THR A 67 5.14 11.53 0.89
CA THR A 67 4.40 10.35 0.43
C THR A 67 2.93 10.71 0.21
N SER A 68 2.14 9.81 -0.38
CA SER A 68 0.68 9.99 -0.53
C SER A 68 -0.05 10.20 0.81
N ARG A 69 0.53 9.76 1.92
CA ARG A 69 -0.03 9.83 3.27
C ARG A 69 0.58 10.94 4.13
N ALA A 70 1.77 11.42 3.77
CA ALA A 70 2.45 12.52 4.45
C ALA A 70 2.76 13.62 3.45
N LEU A 71 1.76 14.41 3.14
CA LEU A 71 1.85 15.53 2.19
C LEU A 71 1.12 16.75 2.76
N PRO A 72 1.70 17.94 2.59
CA PRO A 72 1.03 19.17 2.97
C PRO A 72 -0.08 19.50 1.97
N PRO A 73 -1.15 20.18 2.39
CA PRO A 73 -2.01 20.84 1.44
C PRO A 73 -1.24 21.97 0.72
N ILE A 74 -1.62 22.21 -0.52
CA ILE A 74 -1.07 23.29 -1.34
C ILE A 74 -2.19 24.26 -1.78
N SER A 75 -1.82 25.40 -2.28
CA SER A 75 -2.72 26.31 -2.97
C SER A 75 -1.99 27.03 -4.09
N HIS A 76 -2.71 27.71 -4.98
CA HIS A 76 -2.08 28.70 -5.86
C HIS A 76 -1.46 29.82 -5.03
N ALA A 77 -0.33 30.33 -5.49
CA ALA A 77 0.42 31.38 -4.77
C ALA A 77 -0.42 32.65 -4.52
N SER A 78 -1.33 32.98 -5.44
CA SER A 78 -2.28 34.10 -5.33
C SER A 78 -3.38 33.87 -4.29
N LEU A 79 -3.64 32.62 -3.90
CA LEU A 79 -4.70 32.19 -2.99
C LEU A 79 -4.11 31.55 -1.71
N ALA A 80 -2.85 31.82 -1.43
CA ALA A 80 -2.16 31.25 -0.28
C ALA A 80 -2.85 31.62 1.04
N ASN A 81 -2.93 30.64 1.94
CA ASN A 81 -3.52 30.74 3.27
C ASN A 81 -5.06 30.89 3.33
N ASP A 82 -5.77 30.82 2.22
CA ASP A 82 -7.22 30.69 2.26
C ASP A 82 -7.62 29.20 2.27
N PRO A 83 -8.23 28.70 3.35
CA PRO A 83 -8.63 27.29 3.49
C PRO A 83 -9.56 26.80 2.39
N GLN A 84 -10.35 27.70 1.79
CA GLN A 84 -11.29 27.36 0.73
C GLN A 84 -10.58 26.83 -0.53
N PHE A 85 -9.36 27.29 -0.77
CA PHE A 85 -8.59 26.96 -1.98
C PHE A 85 -7.47 25.96 -1.74
N ALA A 86 -7.40 25.40 -0.55
CA ALA A 86 -6.41 24.37 -0.24
C ALA A 86 -6.67 23.11 -1.07
N LEU A 87 -5.60 22.52 -1.58
CA LEU A 87 -5.59 21.40 -2.52
C LEU A 87 -4.69 20.28 -2.00
N PRO A 88 -5.08 19.01 -2.15
CA PRO A 88 -4.20 17.87 -1.86
C PRO A 88 -3.23 17.60 -3.02
N MET A 89 -1.93 17.61 -2.78
CA MET A 89 -0.90 17.43 -3.80
C MET A 89 -1.06 16.16 -4.64
N ALA A 90 -1.47 15.07 -4.01
CA ALA A 90 -1.60 13.76 -4.67
C ALA A 90 -2.74 13.69 -5.71
N ARG A 91 -3.69 14.63 -5.65
CA ARG A 91 -4.85 14.65 -6.53
C ARG A 91 -4.93 15.89 -7.43
N THR A 92 -4.09 16.88 -7.15
CA THR A 92 -4.05 18.12 -7.93
C THR A 92 -3.22 17.91 -9.18
N PRO A 93 -3.80 18.05 -10.39
CA PRO A 93 -3.05 17.97 -11.63
C PRO A 93 -1.95 19.04 -11.69
N ALA A 94 -0.77 18.65 -12.10
CA ALA A 94 0.28 19.59 -12.45
C ALA A 94 -0.10 20.34 -13.74
N GLN A 95 0.09 21.65 -13.77
CA GLN A 95 -0.29 22.51 -14.91
C GLN A 95 0.89 23.38 -15.32
N ASP A 96 1.06 23.54 -16.61
CA ASP A 96 2.14 24.38 -17.15
C ASP A 96 1.96 25.85 -16.73
N GLY A 97 3.05 26.46 -16.28
CA GLY A 97 3.07 27.86 -15.82
C GLY A 97 2.44 28.11 -14.43
N ALA A 98 1.80 27.12 -13.81
CA ALA A 98 1.17 27.30 -12.51
C ALA A 98 2.21 27.58 -11.42
N GLU A 99 1.80 28.31 -10.38
CA GLU A 99 2.59 28.55 -9.18
C GLU A 99 1.84 28.05 -7.94
N PHE A 100 2.33 26.94 -7.39
CA PHE A 100 1.80 26.34 -6.17
C PHE A 100 2.69 26.67 -4.98
N VAL A 101 2.06 26.77 -3.83
CA VAL A 101 2.71 26.97 -2.55
C VAL A 101 2.14 26.04 -1.52
N THR A 102 2.97 25.56 -0.59
CA THR A 102 2.49 24.79 0.56
C THR A 102 1.62 25.67 1.43
N PHE A 103 0.48 25.13 1.85
CA PHE A 103 -0.52 25.86 2.61
C PHE A 103 -0.10 26.00 4.09
N GLY A 104 -0.37 27.16 4.69
CA GLY A 104 -0.18 27.39 6.13
C GLY A 104 1.28 27.52 6.58
N VAL A 105 2.22 27.71 5.66
CA VAL A 105 3.64 27.88 6.00
C VAL A 105 4.02 29.34 6.07
N GLU A 106 4.58 29.77 7.20
CA GLU A 106 5.32 31.02 7.27
C GLU A 106 6.62 30.90 6.47
N ARG A 107 6.72 31.66 5.39
CA ARG A 107 7.91 31.67 4.55
C ARG A 107 8.99 32.49 5.19
N SER A 108 10.16 31.92 5.41
CA SER A 108 11.35 32.70 5.76
C SER A 108 11.66 33.68 4.60
N ARG A 109 11.51 34.96 4.86
CA ARG A 109 11.94 36.03 3.95
C ARG A 109 13.43 36.22 4.16
N GLY A 110 14.24 36.14 3.12
CA GLY A 110 15.66 36.49 3.19
C GLY A 110 16.65 35.39 2.80
N VAL A 111 17.92 35.55 3.17
CA VAL A 111 19.08 34.74 2.77
C VAL A 111 18.95 33.25 3.24
N ALA A 112 18.22 32.99 4.32
CA ALA A 112 17.94 31.64 4.81
C ALA A 112 17.32 30.73 3.76
N ARG A 113 16.62 31.28 2.75
CA ARG A 113 16.05 30.54 1.62
C ARG A 113 17.12 29.87 0.73
N LEU A 114 18.34 30.43 0.71
CA LEU A 114 19.46 29.89 -0.06
C LEU A 114 20.07 28.63 0.55
N PHE A 115 19.84 28.41 1.84
CA PHE A 115 20.39 27.27 2.59
C PHE A 115 19.40 26.10 2.75
N GLN A 116 18.18 26.20 2.21
CA GLN A 116 17.24 25.08 2.25
C GLN A 116 17.70 23.97 1.27
N PRO A 117 17.77 22.71 1.75
CA PRO A 117 18.07 21.60 0.88
C PRO A 117 17.11 21.54 -0.32
N GLY A 118 17.62 21.29 -1.52
CA GLY A 118 16.81 21.20 -2.74
C GLY A 118 15.71 20.15 -2.70
N ARG A 119 15.79 19.19 -1.79
CA ARG A 119 14.86 18.09 -1.58
C ARG A 119 13.74 18.38 -0.58
N THR A 120 13.76 19.50 0.13
CA THR A 120 12.84 19.78 1.24
C THR A 120 11.84 20.86 0.88
N LEU A 121 10.58 20.67 1.15
CA LEU A 121 9.58 21.74 1.26
C LEU A 121 9.81 22.48 2.57
N GLY A 122 9.48 23.75 2.66
CA GLY A 122 9.86 24.61 3.78
C GLY A 122 9.03 24.45 5.06
N LEU A 123 8.46 23.28 5.34
CA LEU A 123 7.58 23.06 6.47
C LEU A 123 8.32 22.84 7.79
N LYS A 124 7.84 23.47 8.86
CA LYS A 124 8.14 23.11 10.24
C LYS A 124 6.93 22.38 10.81
N LEU A 125 7.08 21.09 11.07
CA LEU A 125 6.00 20.22 11.54
C LEU A 125 5.68 20.39 13.03
N ASP A 126 6.43 21.21 13.73
CA ASP A 126 6.20 21.55 15.16
C ASP A 126 5.08 22.57 15.34
N SER A 127 4.69 23.28 14.29
CA SER A 127 3.57 24.21 14.32
C SER A 127 2.24 23.47 14.10
N ALA A 128 1.16 24.06 14.60
CA ALA A 128 -0.17 23.46 14.60
C ALA A 128 -0.59 22.89 13.23
N HIS A 129 -0.59 21.58 13.10
CA HIS A 129 -1.21 20.80 12.05
C HIS A 129 -0.84 21.10 10.58
N PRO A 130 0.44 21.16 10.19
CA PRO A 130 0.83 21.45 8.80
C PRO A 130 0.37 20.38 7.77
N LEU A 131 0.00 19.18 8.24
CA LEU A 131 -0.59 18.12 7.42
C LEU A 131 -2.12 18.06 7.56
N SER A 132 -2.75 19.06 8.17
CA SER A 132 -4.20 19.13 8.34
C SER A 132 -4.91 19.23 6.99
N ARG A 133 -6.17 18.87 6.98
CA ARG A 133 -7.07 19.08 5.85
C ARG A 133 -7.92 20.33 6.12
N PRO A 134 -7.47 21.53 5.71
CA PRO A 134 -8.10 22.79 6.11
C PRO A 134 -9.53 22.93 5.60
N TRP A 135 -9.90 22.23 4.52
CA TRP A 135 -11.28 22.21 3.98
C TRP A 135 -12.31 21.52 4.86
N ARG A 136 -11.91 20.74 5.87
CA ARG A 136 -12.87 20.01 6.72
C ARG A 136 -13.85 20.90 7.47
N THR A 137 -13.46 22.12 7.80
CA THR A 137 -14.29 23.09 8.53
C THR A 137 -15.13 23.97 7.63
N ILE A 138 -14.98 23.88 6.31
CA ILE A 138 -15.67 24.74 5.35
C ILE A 138 -17.07 24.18 5.08
N PRO A 139 -18.11 25.02 5.11
CA PRO A 139 -19.45 24.62 4.69
C PRO A 139 -19.46 24.17 3.23
N GLY A 140 -20.20 23.09 2.92
CA GLY A 140 -20.37 22.62 1.57
C GLY A 140 -21.37 23.44 0.77
N ALA A 141 -21.05 23.72 -0.49
CA ALA A 141 -22.04 24.21 -1.44
C ALA A 141 -22.95 23.06 -1.85
N ALA A 142 -24.27 23.31 -1.93
CA ALA A 142 -25.23 22.29 -2.34
C ALA A 142 -24.92 21.77 -3.76
N HIS A 143 -24.90 20.45 -3.91
CA HIS A 143 -24.84 19.75 -5.17
C HIS A 143 -26.21 19.15 -5.48
N ALA A 144 -26.45 18.75 -6.74
CA ALA A 144 -27.68 18.07 -7.12
C ALA A 144 -27.91 16.83 -6.22
N ALA A 145 -29.13 16.65 -5.75
CA ALA A 145 -29.53 15.48 -4.98
C ALA A 145 -29.58 14.25 -5.88
N THR A 146 -29.37 13.08 -5.29
CA THR A 146 -29.37 11.79 -5.98
C THR A 146 -30.09 10.73 -5.15
N ASP A 147 -30.66 9.71 -5.78
CA ASP A 147 -31.27 8.59 -5.05
C ASP A 147 -30.19 7.71 -4.42
N LEU A 148 -29.09 7.48 -5.17
CA LEU A 148 -27.97 6.66 -4.74
C LEU A 148 -26.64 7.39 -4.90
N LEU A 149 -25.91 7.56 -3.81
CA LEU A 149 -24.53 8.02 -3.83
C LEU A 149 -23.59 6.81 -3.67
N VAL A 150 -22.70 6.62 -4.64
CA VAL A 150 -21.64 5.60 -4.58
C VAL A 150 -20.30 6.28 -4.34
N ILE A 151 -19.58 5.89 -3.30
CA ILE A 151 -18.30 6.48 -2.89
C ILE A 151 -17.16 5.51 -3.17
N GLY A 152 -16.37 5.81 -4.19
CA GLY A 152 -15.25 5.01 -4.70
C GLY A 152 -15.54 4.43 -6.08
N GLY A 153 -14.65 4.74 -7.04
CA GLY A 153 -14.75 4.34 -8.45
C GLY A 153 -13.97 3.07 -8.80
N GLY A 154 -13.74 2.18 -7.83
CA GLY A 154 -13.20 0.83 -8.06
C GLY A 154 -14.27 -0.12 -8.61
N VAL A 155 -13.88 -1.39 -8.90
CA VAL A 155 -14.79 -2.39 -9.49
C VAL A 155 -16.10 -2.57 -8.71
N ALA A 156 -16.05 -2.51 -7.38
CA ALA A 156 -17.23 -2.63 -6.54
C ALA A 156 -18.16 -1.40 -6.69
N GLY A 157 -17.59 -0.19 -6.72
CA GLY A 157 -18.37 1.02 -6.89
C GLY A 157 -18.98 1.15 -8.26
N LEU A 158 -18.25 0.78 -9.32
CA LEU A 158 -18.80 0.75 -10.68
C LEU A 158 -19.96 -0.24 -10.80
N SER A 159 -19.81 -1.44 -10.22
CA SER A 159 -20.88 -2.43 -10.15
C SER A 159 -22.09 -1.93 -9.37
N ALA A 160 -21.88 -1.24 -8.23
CA ALA A 160 -22.97 -0.64 -7.47
C ALA A 160 -23.69 0.47 -8.24
N ALA A 161 -22.94 1.33 -8.94
CA ALA A 161 -23.54 2.40 -9.75
C ALA A 161 -24.40 1.84 -10.89
N LEU A 162 -23.91 0.82 -11.60
CA LEU A 162 -24.69 0.13 -12.64
C LEU A 162 -25.92 -0.59 -12.07
N ALA A 163 -25.80 -1.23 -10.91
CA ALA A 163 -26.92 -1.87 -10.25
C ALA A 163 -28.00 -0.85 -9.83
N GLY A 164 -27.59 0.30 -9.32
CA GLY A 164 -28.51 1.40 -9.01
C GLY A 164 -29.23 1.95 -10.25
N ALA A 165 -28.50 2.20 -11.33
CA ALA A 165 -29.08 2.65 -12.59
C ALA A 165 -30.07 1.62 -13.17
N ARG A 166 -29.73 0.33 -13.15
CA ARG A 166 -30.65 -0.76 -13.55
C ARG A 166 -31.88 -0.86 -12.66
N ALA A 167 -31.80 -0.42 -11.42
CA ALA A 167 -32.92 -0.33 -10.50
C ALA A 167 -33.81 0.92 -10.72
N GLY A 168 -33.47 1.78 -11.67
CA GLY A 168 -34.18 3.02 -12.00
C GLY A 168 -33.83 4.20 -11.11
N LEU A 169 -32.71 4.13 -10.35
CA LEU A 169 -32.26 5.22 -9.49
C LEU A 169 -31.39 6.22 -10.27
N THR A 170 -31.47 7.50 -9.88
CA THR A 170 -30.45 8.47 -10.21
C THR A 170 -29.24 8.22 -9.34
N VAL A 171 -28.04 8.10 -9.97
CA VAL A 171 -26.80 7.70 -9.28
C VAL A 171 -25.75 8.79 -9.41
N THR A 172 -25.13 9.14 -8.31
CA THR A 172 -23.88 9.92 -8.31
C THR A 172 -22.74 9.04 -7.85
N LEU A 173 -21.75 8.80 -8.73
CA LEU A 173 -20.52 8.08 -8.41
C LEU A 173 -19.40 9.08 -8.13
N VAL A 174 -18.82 9.02 -6.95
CA VAL A 174 -17.74 9.92 -6.51
C VAL A 174 -16.43 9.15 -6.41
N GLU A 175 -15.39 9.62 -7.09
CA GLU A 175 -14.04 9.06 -7.04
C GLU A 175 -13.03 10.13 -6.60
N ALA A 176 -12.22 9.80 -5.61
CA ALA A 176 -11.21 10.70 -5.06
C ALA A 176 -10.08 11.01 -6.06
N ARG A 177 -9.74 10.07 -6.90
CA ARG A 177 -8.72 10.22 -7.96
C ARG A 177 -9.33 10.87 -9.19
N GLY A 178 -8.47 11.32 -10.11
CA GLY A 178 -8.91 11.87 -11.41
C GLY A 178 -9.35 10.80 -12.43
N PHE A 179 -9.46 9.53 -12.03
CA PHE A 179 -9.73 8.39 -12.90
C PHE A 179 -10.45 7.27 -12.14
N LEU A 180 -11.19 6.45 -12.86
CA LEU A 180 -11.86 5.26 -12.35
C LEU A 180 -10.90 4.04 -12.34
N GLY A 181 -11.26 2.98 -11.63
CA GLY A 181 -10.56 1.70 -11.64
C GLY A 181 -9.98 1.24 -10.32
N GLY A 182 -9.69 2.14 -9.42
CA GLY A 182 -9.10 1.78 -8.13
C GLY A 182 -7.82 0.94 -8.29
N HIS A 183 -7.75 -0.18 -7.60
CA HIS A 183 -6.63 -1.14 -7.66
C HIS A 183 -6.92 -2.35 -8.55
N SER A 184 -7.89 -2.26 -9.46
CA SER A 184 -8.36 -3.40 -10.26
C SER A 184 -7.27 -4.12 -11.04
N GLY A 185 -6.29 -3.38 -11.59
CA GLY A 185 -5.16 -3.93 -12.35
C GLY A 185 -4.21 -4.83 -11.52
N LEU A 186 -4.35 -4.83 -10.20
CA LEU A 186 -3.52 -5.64 -9.29
C LEU A 186 -4.20 -6.94 -8.86
N PHE A 187 -5.49 -7.13 -9.15
CA PHE A 187 -6.16 -8.40 -8.86
C PHE A 187 -5.65 -9.51 -9.79
N GLY A 188 -5.56 -10.73 -9.26
CA GLY A 188 -5.35 -11.92 -10.06
C GLY A 188 -6.52 -12.17 -10.99
N THR A 189 -6.26 -12.87 -12.11
CA THR A 189 -7.27 -13.34 -13.04
C THR A 189 -7.54 -14.81 -12.76
N GLN A 190 -8.80 -15.18 -12.62
CA GLN A 190 -9.23 -16.58 -12.50
C GLN A 190 -9.60 -17.12 -13.87
N GLU A 191 -9.66 -18.46 -13.97
CA GLU A 191 -10.10 -19.12 -15.20
C GLU A 191 -11.53 -18.66 -15.58
N GLY A 192 -11.70 -18.27 -16.83
CA GLY A 192 -12.95 -17.76 -17.36
C GLY A 192 -13.25 -16.28 -17.04
N GLU A 193 -12.32 -15.57 -16.44
CA GLU A 193 -12.42 -14.11 -16.24
C GLU A 193 -11.62 -13.33 -17.31
N ASP A 194 -12.15 -12.17 -17.70
CA ASP A 194 -11.38 -11.22 -18.50
C ASP A 194 -10.16 -10.71 -17.75
N ALA A 195 -9.16 -10.24 -18.49
CA ALA A 195 -8.04 -9.52 -17.89
C ALA A 195 -8.53 -8.32 -17.06
N PRO A 196 -7.85 -7.96 -15.95
CA PRO A 196 -8.27 -6.84 -15.09
C PRO A 196 -8.48 -5.53 -15.84
N GLU A 197 -7.62 -5.24 -16.82
CA GLU A 197 -7.68 -4.03 -17.64
C GLU A 197 -8.90 -4.03 -18.57
N GLU A 198 -9.21 -5.16 -19.19
CA GLU A 198 -10.36 -5.31 -20.09
C GLU A 198 -11.67 -5.23 -19.33
N SER A 199 -11.76 -5.95 -18.20
CA SER A 199 -12.92 -5.89 -17.31
C SER A 199 -13.16 -4.47 -16.80
N MET A 200 -12.09 -3.74 -16.50
CA MET A 200 -12.18 -2.38 -16.00
C MET A 200 -12.61 -1.40 -17.10
N ALA A 201 -12.04 -1.52 -18.28
CA ALA A 201 -12.42 -0.69 -19.43
C ALA A 201 -13.90 -0.87 -19.78
N ARG A 202 -14.40 -2.11 -19.76
CA ARG A 202 -15.80 -2.40 -20.00
C ARG A 202 -16.71 -1.77 -18.95
N LEU A 203 -16.42 -1.98 -17.66
CA LEU A 203 -17.22 -1.40 -16.56
C LEU A 203 -17.22 0.13 -16.60
N SER A 204 -16.08 0.74 -16.90
CA SER A 204 -16.00 2.21 -17.03
C SER A 204 -16.83 2.72 -18.20
N ALA A 205 -16.75 2.07 -19.36
CA ALA A 205 -17.52 2.46 -20.54
C ALA A 205 -19.04 2.30 -20.30
N GLU A 206 -19.48 1.23 -19.62
CA GLU A 206 -20.88 1.03 -19.24
C GLU A 206 -21.38 2.16 -18.30
N VAL A 207 -20.55 2.56 -17.32
CA VAL A 207 -20.88 3.64 -16.39
C VAL A 207 -20.93 4.98 -17.12
N GLU A 208 -19.96 5.29 -17.98
CA GLU A 208 -19.91 6.53 -18.76
C GLU A 208 -21.05 6.65 -19.78
N GLY A 209 -21.52 5.53 -20.32
CA GLY A 209 -22.65 5.46 -21.25
C GLY A 209 -24.02 5.49 -20.58
N ALA A 210 -24.12 5.40 -19.26
CA ALA A 210 -25.41 5.34 -18.55
C ALA A 210 -25.89 6.75 -18.17
N GLU A 211 -26.96 7.24 -18.80
CA GLU A 211 -27.53 8.57 -18.53
C GLU A 211 -27.97 8.79 -17.08
N ALA A 212 -28.34 7.72 -16.38
CA ALA A 212 -28.73 7.77 -14.97
C ALA A 212 -27.55 7.96 -14.00
N ILE A 213 -26.28 7.87 -14.47
CA ILE A 213 -25.08 7.93 -13.64
C ILE A 213 -24.31 9.23 -13.91
N THR A 214 -24.14 10.04 -12.86
CA THR A 214 -23.24 11.19 -12.87
C THR A 214 -21.93 10.82 -12.18
N VAL A 215 -20.79 10.94 -12.89
CA VAL A 215 -19.46 10.64 -12.35
C VAL A 215 -18.76 11.92 -11.91
N LEU A 216 -18.30 11.96 -10.66
CA LEU A 216 -17.52 13.05 -10.08
C LEU A 216 -16.13 12.54 -9.70
N THR A 217 -15.17 12.64 -10.61
CA THR A 217 -13.76 12.37 -10.33
C THR A 217 -13.08 13.52 -9.58
N ALA A 218 -11.85 13.33 -9.11
CA ALA A 218 -11.08 14.28 -8.31
C ALA A 218 -11.88 14.84 -7.11
N THR A 219 -12.82 14.04 -6.59
CA THR A 219 -13.77 14.41 -5.54
C THR A 219 -13.67 13.43 -4.39
N GLN A 220 -13.18 13.85 -3.24
CA GLN A 220 -13.02 13.01 -2.05
C GLN A 220 -14.10 13.31 -1.02
N VAL A 221 -14.91 12.30 -0.73
CA VAL A 221 -15.81 12.36 0.44
C VAL A 221 -14.98 12.24 1.70
N PHE A 222 -15.20 13.15 2.65
CA PHE A 222 -14.50 13.17 3.94
C PHE A 222 -15.42 13.18 5.16
N SER A 223 -16.72 13.30 4.94
CA SER A 223 -17.73 13.20 6.00
C SER A 223 -19.05 12.68 5.41
N ILE A 224 -19.71 11.79 6.11
CA ILE A 224 -21.03 11.29 5.75
C ILE A 224 -21.93 11.14 6.99
N ARG A 225 -23.22 11.23 6.76
CA ARG A 225 -24.28 10.84 7.68
C ARG A 225 -25.48 10.36 6.84
N PRO A 226 -26.46 9.67 7.42
CA PRO A 226 -27.68 9.36 6.68
C PRO A 226 -28.25 10.57 5.96
N GLY A 227 -28.49 10.46 4.67
CA GLY A 227 -29.04 11.51 3.81
C GLY A 227 -28.06 12.55 3.31
N LEU A 228 -26.79 12.59 3.71
CA LEU A 228 -25.85 13.63 3.32
C LEU A 228 -24.42 13.17 3.30
N ALA A 229 -23.68 13.50 2.23
CA ALA A 229 -22.25 13.38 2.17
C ALA A 229 -21.60 14.75 1.88
N ARG A 230 -20.43 14.99 2.49
CA ARG A 230 -19.61 16.18 2.22
C ARG A 230 -18.31 15.77 1.57
N ALA A 231 -17.98 16.44 0.46
CA ALA A 231 -16.82 16.10 -0.34
C ALA A 231 -15.98 17.34 -0.69
N HIS A 232 -14.68 17.12 -0.88
CA HIS A 232 -13.76 18.09 -1.43
C HIS A 232 -13.46 17.74 -2.89
N ARG A 233 -13.89 18.61 -3.79
CA ARG A 233 -13.71 18.50 -5.23
C ARG A 233 -12.59 19.42 -5.71
N ILE A 234 -11.79 18.93 -6.65
CA ILE A 234 -10.80 19.72 -7.37
C ILE A 234 -11.39 20.11 -8.71
N GLU A 235 -11.60 21.40 -8.90
CA GLU A 235 -12.03 21.97 -10.17
C GLU A 235 -10.81 22.51 -10.90
N THR A 236 -10.57 22.01 -12.11
CA THR A 236 -9.41 22.39 -12.93
C THR A 236 -9.85 23.19 -14.13
N ALA A 237 -9.25 24.35 -14.31
CA ALA A 237 -9.35 25.18 -15.50
C ALA A 237 -7.93 25.47 -16.02
N PRO A 238 -7.74 25.89 -17.27
CA PRO A 238 -6.42 26.22 -17.80
C PRO A 238 -5.65 27.18 -16.88
N GLY A 239 -4.48 26.72 -16.42
CA GLY A 239 -3.61 27.48 -15.49
C GLY A 239 -4.11 27.61 -14.05
N THR A 240 -5.25 27.02 -13.68
CA THR A 240 -5.82 27.16 -12.33
C THR A 240 -6.47 25.87 -11.83
N SER A 241 -6.19 25.51 -10.60
CA SER A 241 -6.95 24.47 -9.87
C SER A 241 -7.49 25.05 -8.57
N ARG A 242 -8.73 24.74 -8.23
CA ARG A 242 -9.40 25.23 -7.03
C ARG A 242 -10.02 24.07 -6.26
N GLY A 243 -9.88 24.08 -4.94
CA GLY A 243 -10.63 23.21 -4.05
C GLY A 243 -12.03 23.79 -3.84
N ARG A 244 -13.03 22.93 -3.81
CA ARG A 244 -14.40 23.29 -3.46
C ARG A 244 -14.99 22.21 -2.56
N VAL A 245 -15.62 22.64 -1.47
CA VAL A 245 -16.40 21.73 -0.64
C VAL A 245 -17.84 21.71 -1.17
N ILE A 246 -18.35 20.51 -1.38
CA ILE A 246 -19.73 20.29 -1.85
C ILE A 246 -20.46 19.35 -0.88
N ASP A 247 -21.75 19.58 -0.74
CA ASP A 247 -22.69 18.75 0.01
C ASP A 247 -23.63 18.04 -0.97
N ILE A 248 -23.64 16.71 -0.93
CA ILE A 248 -24.44 15.85 -1.80
C ILE A 248 -25.52 15.19 -0.95
N ALA A 249 -26.78 15.55 -1.18
CA ALA A 249 -27.93 14.88 -0.58
C ALA A 249 -28.20 13.57 -1.31
N ALA A 250 -28.36 12.46 -0.59
CA ALA A 250 -28.61 11.15 -1.15
C ALA A 250 -29.53 10.31 -0.25
N ALA A 251 -30.53 9.65 -0.85
CA ALA A 251 -31.42 8.76 -0.10
C ALA A 251 -30.65 7.52 0.41
N HIS A 252 -29.76 6.99 -0.42
CA HIS A 252 -28.93 5.82 -0.12
C HIS A 252 -27.46 6.10 -0.40
N ILE A 253 -26.57 5.47 0.36
CA ILE A 253 -25.11 5.63 0.20
C ILE A 253 -24.46 4.24 0.17
N VAL A 254 -23.64 3.97 -0.85
CA VAL A 254 -22.75 2.81 -0.90
C VAL A 254 -21.32 3.29 -0.68
N ILE A 255 -20.65 2.76 0.35
CA ILE A 255 -19.24 2.99 0.63
C ILE A 255 -18.43 1.88 -0.06
N ALA A 256 -17.75 2.21 -1.14
CA ALA A 256 -16.90 1.31 -1.93
C ALA A 256 -15.44 1.80 -1.94
N THR A 257 -14.97 2.33 -0.82
CA THR A 257 -13.64 2.96 -0.66
C THR A 257 -12.47 1.97 -0.70
N GLY A 258 -12.75 0.66 -0.71
CA GLY A 258 -11.73 -0.37 -0.83
C GLY A 258 -11.01 -0.67 0.48
N ALA A 259 -9.72 -0.96 0.39
CA ALA A 259 -8.88 -1.28 1.53
C ALA A 259 -7.61 -0.42 1.52
N LEU A 260 -7.05 -0.20 2.69
CA LEU A 260 -5.84 0.56 2.91
C LEU A 260 -4.71 -0.34 3.38
N GLU A 261 -3.52 -0.12 2.83
CA GLU A 261 -2.31 -0.78 3.27
C GLU A 261 -1.94 -0.33 4.70
N ARG A 262 -1.69 -1.29 5.58
CA ARG A 262 -1.21 -1.03 6.92
C ARG A 262 0.30 -0.75 6.89
N LEU A 263 0.70 0.35 7.49
CA LEU A 263 2.11 0.71 7.60
C LEU A 263 2.61 0.42 9.01
N PRO A 264 3.64 -0.43 9.16
CA PRO A 264 4.22 -0.73 10.46
C PRO A 264 4.85 0.51 11.09
N ILE A 265 4.81 0.57 12.42
CA ILE A 265 5.39 1.65 13.21
C ILE A 265 6.72 1.17 13.80
N PHE A 266 7.78 1.89 13.49
CA PHE A 266 9.10 1.72 14.06
C PHE A 266 9.80 3.09 14.12
N ALA A 267 10.86 3.20 14.92
CA ALA A 267 11.61 4.45 15.02
C ALA A 267 12.19 4.84 13.65
N GLY A 268 11.90 6.07 13.19
CA GLY A 268 12.34 6.56 11.89
C GLY A 268 11.46 6.16 10.70
N ASN A 269 10.26 5.62 10.92
CA ASN A 269 9.36 5.14 9.87
C ASN A 269 8.84 6.23 8.90
N ARG A 270 9.19 7.49 9.12
CA ARG A 270 8.80 8.62 8.27
C ARG A 270 9.98 9.30 7.56
N LEU A 271 11.16 8.70 7.63
CA LEU A 271 12.30 9.23 6.88
C LEU A 271 12.05 9.20 5.37
N PRO A 272 12.61 10.15 4.60
CA PRO A 272 12.58 10.09 3.13
C PRO A 272 13.12 8.76 2.61
N GLY A 273 12.45 8.18 1.63
CA GLY A 273 12.77 6.85 1.10
C GLY A 273 11.99 5.71 1.74
N ILE A 274 11.22 5.96 2.82
CA ILE A 274 10.32 4.97 3.41
C ILE A 274 8.89 5.22 2.90
N VAL A 275 8.28 4.22 2.30
CA VAL A 275 6.96 4.34 1.66
C VAL A 275 6.21 3.02 1.69
N GLY A 276 4.88 3.05 1.66
CA GLY A 276 4.05 1.87 1.48
C GLY A 276 4.37 1.15 0.16
N CYS A 277 4.32 -0.17 0.19
CA CYS A 277 4.64 -1.00 -0.96
C CYS A 277 3.70 -0.71 -2.14
N LEU A 278 2.40 -0.59 -1.84
CA LEU A 278 1.38 -0.26 -2.84
C LEU A 278 1.55 1.17 -3.39
N ASP A 279 1.77 2.15 -2.51
CA ASP A 279 2.00 3.54 -2.94
C ASP A 279 3.19 3.66 -3.88
N ALA A 280 4.30 2.96 -3.57
CA ALA A 280 5.49 2.94 -4.42
C ALA A 280 5.21 2.30 -5.79
N TYR A 281 4.46 1.19 -5.79
CA TYR A 281 4.07 0.50 -7.01
C TYR A 281 3.16 1.37 -7.89
N GLU A 282 2.16 2.03 -7.31
CA GLU A 282 1.28 2.94 -8.04
C GLU A 282 2.02 4.14 -8.62
N MET A 283 2.94 4.75 -7.85
CA MET A 283 3.79 5.83 -8.35
C MET A 283 4.62 5.39 -9.56
N ALA A 284 5.18 4.18 -9.50
CA ALA A 284 5.95 3.62 -10.60
C ALA A 284 5.08 3.35 -11.84
N THR A 285 3.98 2.65 -11.69
CA THR A 285 3.13 2.24 -12.83
C THR A 285 2.40 3.41 -13.47
N ARG A 286 1.80 4.28 -12.66
CA ARG A 286 0.97 5.37 -13.20
C ARG A 286 1.77 6.56 -13.68
N PHE A 287 2.80 6.92 -12.93
CA PHE A 287 3.56 8.15 -13.20
C PHE A 287 5.00 7.87 -13.64
N GLY A 288 5.44 6.62 -13.66
CA GLY A 288 6.82 6.27 -13.95
C GLY A 288 7.79 6.86 -12.91
N VAL A 289 7.38 6.98 -11.64
CA VAL A 289 8.20 7.57 -10.58
C VAL A 289 8.69 6.50 -9.63
N TRP A 290 10.00 6.41 -9.51
CA TRP A 290 10.64 5.53 -8.54
C TRP A 290 11.81 6.23 -7.87
N THR A 291 11.73 6.42 -6.56
CA THR A 291 12.77 7.04 -5.77
C THR A 291 13.82 6.03 -5.35
N GLY A 292 15.07 6.23 -5.70
CA GLY A 292 16.17 5.32 -5.37
C GLY A 292 16.44 4.27 -6.45
N GLN A 293 17.46 3.42 -6.20
CA GLN A 293 17.91 2.38 -7.14
C GLN A 293 17.75 0.97 -6.59
N ARG A 294 17.84 0.83 -5.25
CA ARG A 294 17.75 -0.44 -4.54
C ARG A 294 16.74 -0.35 -3.42
N ALA A 295 15.81 -1.28 -3.39
CA ALA A 295 14.82 -1.34 -2.33
C ALA A 295 14.99 -2.58 -1.45
N ILE A 296 14.67 -2.41 -0.18
CA ILE A 296 14.40 -3.50 0.76
C ILE A 296 12.92 -3.42 1.08
N VAL A 297 12.25 -4.58 1.18
CA VAL A 297 10.85 -4.68 1.58
C VAL A 297 10.78 -5.16 3.02
N ALA A 298 10.02 -4.49 3.86
CA ALA A 298 9.68 -4.95 5.20
C ALA A 298 8.19 -5.28 5.27
N THR A 299 7.85 -6.51 5.61
CA THR A 299 6.47 -6.97 5.55
C THR A 299 6.11 -7.94 6.67
N SER A 300 4.81 -8.15 6.82
CA SER A 300 4.17 -9.23 7.56
C SER A 300 3.04 -9.85 6.75
N SER A 301 3.03 -9.67 5.42
CA SER A 301 1.93 -10.11 4.56
C SER A 301 2.40 -10.61 3.21
N ASN A 302 1.63 -11.54 2.64
CA ASN A 302 1.96 -12.21 1.39
C ASN A 302 1.92 -11.26 0.16
N PRO A 303 0.96 -10.32 0.03
CA PRO A 303 0.90 -9.43 -1.13
C PRO A 303 2.17 -8.62 -1.38
N ALA A 304 2.95 -8.31 -0.34
CA ALA A 304 4.22 -7.61 -0.50
C ALA A 304 5.23 -8.38 -1.35
N TYR A 305 5.23 -9.70 -1.26
CA TYR A 305 6.08 -10.55 -2.11
C TYR A 305 5.68 -10.46 -3.58
N ARG A 306 4.37 -10.45 -3.85
CA ARG A 306 3.85 -10.28 -5.21
C ARG A 306 4.25 -8.92 -5.78
N LEU A 307 4.04 -7.83 -5.04
CA LEU A 307 4.43 -6.49 -5.47
C LEU A 307 5.94 -6.37 -5.69
N ALA A 308 6.75 -7.02 -4.85
CA ALA A 308 8.20 -7.08 -5.03
C ALA A 308 8.60 -7.80 -6.33
N MET A 309 7.94 -8.92 -6.66
CA MET A 309 8.19 -9.63 -7.93
C MET A 309 7.80 -8.79 -9.14
N LEU A 310 6.61 -8.17 -9.12
CA LEU A 310 6.17 -7.26 -10.18
C LEU A 310 7.14 -6.10 -10.38
N ALA A 311 7.66 -5.51 -9.30
CA ALA A 311 8.67 -4.47 -9.37
C ALA A 311 9.98 -5.00 -9.98
N SER A 312 10.40 -6.22 -9.63
CA SER A 312 11.59 -6.86 -10.19
C SER A 312 11.44 -7.15 -11.68
N ASP A 313 10.25 -7.55 -12.15
CA ASP A 313 9.95 -7.72 -13.58
C ASP A 313 10.11 -6.41 -14.36
N ALA A 314 9.87 -5.29 -13.70
CA ALA A 314 10.09 -3.95 -14.25
C ALA A 314 11.56 -3.49 -14.23
N GLY A 315 12.47 -4.32 -13.78
CA GLY A 315 13.90 -3.97 -13.66
C GLY A 315 14.23 -3.15 -12.41
N ILE A 316 13.30 -3.03 -11.46
CA ILE A 316 13.54 -2.35 -10.19
C ILE A 316 14.27 -3.31 -9.25
N GLY A 317 15.43 -2.88 -8.73
CA GLY A 317 16.25 -3.72 -7.86
C GLY A 317 15.61 -3.93 -6.48
N ILE A 318 15.00 -5.08 -6.25
CA ILE A 318 14.57 -5.51 -4.91
C ILE A 318 15.63 -6.47 -4.35
N GLY A 319 16.40 -6.00 -3.38
CA GLY A 319 17.52 -6.78 -2.86
C GLY A 319 17.14 -7.79 -1.78
N ARG A 320 16.15 -7.47 -0.94
CA ARG A 320 15.79 -8.28 0.22
C ARG A 320 14.36 -8.05 0.67
N ILE A 321 13.74 -9.08 1.22
CA ILE A 321 12.47 -8.99 1.95
C ILE A 321 12.73 -9.39 3.40
N LEU A 322 12.43 -8.49 4.32
CA LEU A 322 12.40 -8.71 5.76
C LEU A 322 10.94 -9.05 6.11
N ASP A 323 10.69 -10.27 6.53
CA ASP A 323 9.35 -10.68 6.96
C ASP A 323 9.32 -10.81 8.48
N ALA A 324 8.42 -10.08 9.12
CA ALA A 324 8.30 -10.12 10.57
C ALA A 324 7.82 -11.48 11.10
N ARG A 325 7.17 -12.28 10.25
CA ARG A 325 6.72 -13.62 10.60
C ARG A 325 7.91 -14.58 10.62
N PRO A 326 8.07 -15.42 11.65
CA PRO A 326 9.18 -16.37 11.72
C PRO A 326 9.07 -17.48 10.66
N GLU A 327 7.85 -17.93 10.38
CA GLU A 327 7.55 -19.00 9.44
C GLU A 327 6.44 -18.58 8.46
N PRO A 328 6.72 -17.62 7.57
CA PRO A 328 5.73 -17.21 6.60
C PRO A 328 5.49 -18.32 5.58
N ALA A 329 4.22 -18.65 5.34
CA ALA A 329 3.81 -19.67 4.37
C ALA A 329 2.95 -19.05 3.28
N SER A 330 3.40 -19.13 2.04
CA SER A 330 2.63 -18.74 0.84
C SER A 330 3.39 -19.14 -0.42
N ARG A 331 2.66 -19.43 -1.48
CA ARG A 331 3.25 -19.63 -2.82
C ARG A 331 4.06 -18.43 -3.30
N PHE A 332 3.64 -17.19 -2.99
CA PHE A 332 4.40 -15.99 -3.36
C PHE A 332 5.78 -15.96 -2.73
N ILE A 333 5.93 -16.50 -1.52
CA ILE A 333 7.21 -16.60 -0.83
C ILE A 333 8.13 -17.56 -1.56
N ALA A 334 7.63 -18.73 -1.93
CA ALA A 334 8.39 -19.70 -2.70
C ALA A 334 8.86 -19.12 -4.03
N PHE A 335 7.99 -18.39 -4.73
CA PHE A 335 8.30 -17.85 -6.05
C PHE A 335 9.21 -16.64 -6.03
N SER A 336 9.15 -15.79 -5.02
CA SER A 336 10.06 -14.63 -4.90
C SER A 336 11.54 -15.05 -4.85
N ARG A 337 11.83 -16.27 -4.41
CA ARG A 337 13.19 -16.84 -4.45
C ARG A 337 13.70 -17.01 -5.89
N ALA A 338 12.81 -17.37 -6.82
CA ALA A 338 13.16 -17.49 -8.23
C ALA A 338 13.57 -16.15 -8.87
N TYR A 339 13.17 -15.04 -8.27
CA TYR A 339 13.59 -13.69 -8.66
C TYR A 339 14.94 -13.28 -8.07
N GLY A 340 15.59 -14.15 -7.31
CA GLY A 340 16.87 -13.85 -6.65
C GLY A 340 16.73 -12.89 -5.46
N ILE A 341 15.52 -12.68 -4.96
CA ILE A 341 15.25 -11.82 -3.81
C ILE A 341 15.61 -12.58 -2.53
N VAL A 342 16.52 -12.00 -1.74
CA VAL A 342 16.93 -12.59 -0.45
C VAL A 342 15.79 -12.45 0.55
N GLN A 343 15.43 -13.54 1.22
CA GLN A 343 14.38 -13.56 2.24
C GLN A 343 15.00 -13.65 3.63
N SER A 344 14.44 -12.93 4.56
CA SER A 344 14.82 -12.93 5.97
C SER A 344 13.55 -13.08 6.83
N PRO A 345 13.06 -14.32 7.01
CA PRO A 345 11.93 -14.59 7.91
C PRO A 345 12.32 -14.33 9.37
N GLY A 346 11.37 -13.91 10.19
CA GLY A 346 11.59 -13.51 11.58
C GLY A 346 12.33 -12.18 11.74
N ALA A 347 12.60 -11.45 10.65
CA ALA A 347 13.33 -10.19 10.71
C ALA A 347 12.37 -9.00 10.87
N VAL A 348 12.27 -8.51 12.09
CA VAL A 348 11.46 -7.32 12.43
C VAL A 348 12.32 -6.07 12.36
N VAL A 349 11.82 -5.03 11.67
CA VAL A 349 12.47 -3.72 11.64
C VAL A 349 12.24 -3.02 12.99
N ALA A 350 13.30 -2.77 13.73
CA ALA A 350 13.26 -2.06 15.01
C ALA A 350 13.41 -0.55 14.83
N SER A 351 14.31 -0.13 13.95
CA SER A 351 14.54 1.30 13.67
C SER A 351 15.19 1.51 12.31
N VAL A 352 14.98 2.70 11.77
CA VAL A 352 15.67 3.17 10.57
C VAL A 352 16.28 4.53 10.86
N GLY A 353 17.52 4.71 10.46
CA GLY A 353 18.26 5.97 10.53
C GLY A 353 18.79 6.38 9.19
N ILE A 354 19.44 7.54 9.13
CA ILE A 354 20.18 7.99 7.96
C ILE A 354 21.62 7.47 8.09
N ALA A 355 22.09 6.75 7.09
CA ALA A 355 23.46 6.24 7.06
C ALA A 355 24.47 7.38 6.93
N ARG A 356 25.70 7.16 7.42
CA ARG A 356 26.79 8.17 7.35
C ARG A 356 27.15 8.57 5.91
N ALA A 357 27.02 7.64 4.96
CA ALA A 357 27.12 7.94 3.53
C ALA A 357 25.80 8.58 3.07
N GLY A 358 25.75 9.90 3.01
CA GLY A 358 24.54 10.73 2.91
C GLY A 358 23.46 10.23 1.94
N GLY A 359 22.20 10.29 2.38
CA GLY A 359 21.02 9.99 1.59
C GLY A 359 20.58 8.53 1.60
N LEU A 360 21.32 7.61 2.21
CA LEU A 360 20.95 6.21 2.38
C LEU A 360 20.28 5.97 3.72
N LEU A 361 19.43 4.96 3.77
CA LEU A 361 18.78 4.46 4.98
C LEU A 361 19.66 3.38 5.62
N SER A 362 19.75 3.39 6.94
CA SER A 362 20.37 2.36 7.78
C SER A 362 19.28 1.65 8.56
N ILE A 363 18.96 0.43 8.19
CA ILE A 363 17.89 -0.37 8.77
C ILE A 363 18.47 -1.28 9.83
N HIS A 364 17.94 -1.21 11.03
CA HIS A 364 18.27 -2.07 12.16
C HIS A 364 17.09 -3.00 12.45
N THR A 365 17.37 -4.29 12.51
CA THR A 365 16.41 -5.31 12.94
C THR A 365 16.42 -5.47 14.47
N GLU A 366 15.45 -6.18 15.02
CA GLU A 366 15.44 -6.50 16.46
C GLU A 366 16.66 -7.33 16.88
N ASN A 367 17.23 -8.08 15.95
CA ASN A 367 18.49 -8.79 16.18
C ASN A 367 19.67 -7.79 16.19
N ARG A 368 19.98 -7.28 17.36
CA ARG A 368 21.03 -6.26 17.57
C ARG A 368 22.46 -6.73 17.24
N HIS A 369 22.66 -8.02 17.02
CA HIS A 369 23.96 -8.59 16.63
C HIS A 369 24.20 -8.57 15.13
N GLU A 370 23.16 -8.30 14.34
CA GLU A 370 23.29 -8.16 12.89
C GLU A 370 23.74 -6.75 12.50
N ALA A 371 24.58 -6.70 11.47
CA ALA A 371 24.95 -5.42 10.88
C ALA A 371 23.75 -4.72 10.26
N ALA A 372 23.70 -3.39 10.38
CA ALA A 372 22.67 -2.61 9.77
C ALA A 372 22.63 -2.81 8.24
N LEU A 373 21.44 -2.99 7.69
CA LEU A 373 21.24 -3.06 6.25
C LEU A 373 21.17 -1.64 5.66
N VAL A 374 21.91 -1.41 4.58
CA VAL A 374 21.97 -0.09 3.94
C VAL A 374 21.27 -0.14 2.59
N THR A 375 20.36 0.79 2.38
CA THR A 375 19.58 0.92 1.13
C THR A 375 19.17 2.36 0.89
N ASP A 376 18.78 2.70 -0.31
CA ASP A 376 18.21 4.01 -0.60
C ASP A 376 16.67 4.04 -0.44
N ARG A 377 16.00 2.88 -0.36
CA ARG A 377 14.55 2.79 -0.23
C ARG A 377 14.09 1.62 0.62
N LEU A 378 13.15 1.88 1.50
CA LEU A 378 12.46 0.86 2.28
C LEU A 378 10.97 0.88 1.92
N LEU A 379 10.48 -0.22 1.36
CA LEU A 379 9.06 -0.45 1.12
C LEU A 379 8.48 -1.17 2.33
N VAL A 380 7.37 -0.68 2.85
CA VAL A 380 6.74 -1.25 4.05
C VAL A 380 5.32 -1.71 3.75
N CYS A 381 4.95 -2.90 4.21
CA CYS A 381 3.62 -3.46 4.05
C CYS A 381 3.24 -4.32 5.25
N GLY A 382 2.24 -3.88 6.00
CA GLY A 382 1.66 -4.61 7.14
C GLY A 382 0.35 -5.34 6.79
N GLY A 383 0.11 -5.63 5.53
CA GLY A 383 -1.12 -6.19 5.04
C GLY A 383 -2.19 -5.12 4.75
N TRP A 384 -3.42 -5.54 4.56
CA TRP A 384 -4.52 -4.66 4.18
C TRP A 384 -5.60 -4.64 5.25
N GLN A 385 -6.24 -3.48 5.35
CA GLN A 385 -7.35 -3.22 6.24
C GLN A 385 -8.51 -2.63 5.43
N PRO A 386 -9.74 -3.14 5.53
CA PRO A 386 -10.91 -2.46 4.98
C PRO A 386 -10.94 -0.98 5.37
N ASP A 387 -11.19 -0.09 4.41
CA ASP A 387 -11.33 1.34 4.72
C ASP A 387 -12.71 1.63 5.33
N LEU A 388 -12.75 1.56 6.65
CA LEU A 388 -13.95 1.81 7.45
C LEU A 388 -14.07 3.27 7.93
N THR A 389 -13.24 4.17 7.43
CA THR A 389 -13.21 5.57 7.88
C THR A 389 -14.58 6.23 7.78
N LEU A 390 -15.22 6.14 6.61
CA LEU A 390 -16.55 6.73 6.42
C LEU A 390 -17.64 5.96 7.16
N TRP A 391 -17.50 4.64 7.31
CA TRP A 391 -18.42 3.83 8.08
C TRP A 391 -18.47 4.28 9.55
N HIS A 392 -17.32 4.48 10.18
CA HIS A 392 -17.24 4.98 11.55
C HIS A 392 -17.74 6.42 11.69
N ILE A 393 -17.46 7.30 10.71
CA ILE A 393 -17.99 8.67 10.68
C ILE A 393 -19.51 8.67 10.62
N ALA A 394 -20.11 7.70 9.92
CA ALA A 394 -21.57 7.52 9.85
C ALA A 394 -22.18 6.93 11.12
N GLY A 395 -21.38 6.54 12.11
CA GLY A 395 -21.82 5.91 13.34
C GLY A 395 -21.82 4.37 13.29
N GLY A 396 -21.25 3.77 12.27
CA GLY A 396 -21.10 2.33 12.17
C GLY A 396 -20.08 1.77 13.16
N THR A 397 -20.30 0.54 13.60
CA THR A 397 -19.41 -0.17 14.51
C THR A 397 -18.52 -1.17 13.78
N SER A 398 -17.47 -1.63 14.43
CA SER A 398 -16.54 -2.61 13.89
C SER A 398 -16.08 -3.61 14.94
N VAL A 399 -15.58 -4.75 14.49
CA VAL A 399 -15.08 -5.83 15.33
C VAL A 399 -13.76 -6.34 14.78
N TRP A 400 -12.89 -6.76 15.68
CA TRP A 400 -11.68 -7.48 15.30
C TRP A 400 -12.01 -8.91 14.90
N ASN A 401 -11.66 -9.29 13.67
CA ASN A 401 -11.74 -10.66 13.16
C ASN A 401 -10.36 -11.33 13.31
N ALA A 402 -10.21 -12.17 14.34
CA ALA A 402 -8.95 -12.85 14.62
C ALA A 402 -8.55 -13.83 13.51
N GLY A 403 -9.52 -14.52 12.90
CA GLY A 403 -9.26 -15.47 11.80
C GLY A 403 -8.76 -14.82 10.52
N ARG A 404 -9.05 -13.52 10.34
CA ARG A 404 -8.62 -12.74 9.18
C ARG A 404 -7.57 -11.68 9.52
N GLY A 405 -7.20 -11.53 10.79
CA GLY A 405 -6.19 -10.58 11.23
C GLY A 405 -6.50 -9.11 10.89
N ARG A 406 -7.78 -8.70 10.91
CA ARG A 406 -8.20 -7.35 10.53
C ARG A 406 -9.47 -6.89 11.25
N ILE A 407 -9.72 -5.58 11.23
CA ILE A 407 -10.97 -4.99 11.68
C ILE A 407 -12.00 -5.09 10.54
N GLU A 408 -13.20 -5.55 10.84
CA GLU A 408 -14.32 -5.64 9.90
C GLU A 408 -15.53 -4.85 10.43
N ALA A 409 -16.36 -4.35 9.52
CA ALA A 409 -17.58 -3.66 9.88
C ALA A 409 -18.54 -4.62 10.60
N GLN A 410 -19.24 -4.10 11.60
CA GLN A 410 -20.26 -4.82 12.36
C GLN A 410 -21.56 -4.04 12.33
N GLY A 411 -22.68 -4.76 12.29
CA GLY A 411 -24.02 -4.16 12.30
C GLY A 411 -24.47 -3.67 10.92
N ARG A 412 -25.49 -2.82 10.93
CA ARG A 412 -26.12 -2.24 9.72
C ARG A 412 -26.47 -0.79 10.00
N LEU A 413 -26.45 0.02 8.97
CA LEU A 413 -26.97 1.38 8.93
C LEU A 413 -28.12 1.42 7.91
N ASP A 414 -29.22 2.09 8.24
CA ASP A 414 -30.46 1.98 7.47
C ASP A 414 -30.34 2.44 6.00
N SER A 415 -29.55 3.46 5.73
CA SER A 415 -29.38 4.04 4.39
C SER A 415 -27.95 3.96 3.85
N ILE A 416 -27.08 3.21 4.52
CA ILE A 416 -25.65 3.13 4.17
C ILE A 416 -25.21 1.66 4.12
N ALA A 417 -24.62 1.25 2.99
CA ALA A 417 -24.07 -0.09 2.81
C ALA A 417 -22.59 -0.02 2.43
N LEU A 418 -21.85 -1.10 2.71
CA LEU A 418 -20.47 -1.28 2.31
C LEU A 418 -20.39 -2.21 1.11
N ALA A 419 -19.38 -1.98 0.22
CA ALA A 419 -19.12 -2.85 -0.92
C ALA A 419 -17.61 -3.03 -1.16
N GLY A 420 -17.24 -4.15 -1.77
CA GLY A 420 -15.87 -4.46 -2.13
C GLY A 420 -14.94 -4.65 -0.95
N GLY A 421 -13.70 -4.16 -1.07
CA GLY A 421 -12.69 -4.25 -0.03
C GLY A 421 -13.11 -3.60 1.29
N ALA A 422 -13.93 -2.54 1.26
CA ALA A 422 -14.50 -1.92 2.47
C ALA A 422 -15.47 -2.85 3.19
N ALA A 423 -16.18 -3.72 2.46
CA ALA A 423 -17.02 -4.77 3.02
C ALA A 423 -16.24 -6.06 3.35
N GLY A 424 -14.94 -6.08 3.10
CA GLY A 424 -14.07 -7.20 3.44
C GLY A 424 -13.89 -8.25 2.35
N TYR A 425 -14.32 -8.01 1.13
CA TYR A 425 -14.10 -8.91 -0.01
C TYR A 425 -12.70 -8.76 -0.59
N PHE A 426 -12.10 -9.89 -1.02
CA PHE A 426 -10.70 -9.95 -1.40
C PHE A 426 -10.48 -10.02 -2.91
N THR A 427 -11.38 -10.69 -3.64
CA THR A 427 -11.22 -10.94 -5.06
C THR A 427 -11.95 -9.90 -5.91
N ARG A 428 -11.56 -9.78 -7.17
CA ARG A 428 -12.27 -8.92 -8.12
C ARG A 428 -13.72 -9.34 -8.28
N ARG A 429 -13.97 -10.64 -8.40
CA ARG A 429 -15.30 -11.24 -8.52
C ARG A 429 -16.17 -10.89 -7.31
N GLY A 430 -15.66 -11.16 -6.10
CA GLY A 430 -16.36 -10.82 -4.86
C GLY A 430 -16.63 -9.33 -4.74
N CYS A 431 -15.66 -8.48 -5.10
CA CYS A 431 -15.86 -7.02 -5.11
C CYS A 431 -16.95 -6.59 -6.08
N ILE A 432 -17.00 -7.12 -7.31
CA ILE A 432 -18.03 -6.79 -8.31
C ILE A 432 -19.41 -7.23 -7.80
N GLN A 433 -19.54 -8.47 -7.34
CA GLN A 433 -20.82 -9.01 -6.86
C GLN A 433 -21.32 -8.25 -5.62
N SER A 434 -20.42 -7.91 -4.71
CA SER A 434 -20.77 -7.16 -3.50
C SER A 434 -21.28 -5.75 -3.80
N GLY A 435 -20.86 -5.13 -4.91
CA GLY A 435 -21.38 -3.84 -5.34
C GLY A 435 -22.87 -3.88 -5.65
N ALA A 436 -23.31 -4.90 -6.42
CA ALA A 436 -24.74 -5.11 -6.71
C ALA A 436 -25.52 -5.52 -5.45
N ASP A 437 -24.96 -6.43 -4.64
CA ASP A 437 -25.59 -6.88 -3.38
C ASP A 437 -25.82 -5.72 -2.39
N ALA A 438 -24.90 -4.76 -2.33
CA ALA A 438 -25.07 -3.57 -1.49
C ALA A 438 -26.28 -2.72 -1.89
N VAL A 439 -26.54 -2.61 -3.19
CA VAL A 439 -27.73 -1.91 -3.70
C VAL A 439 -29.01 -2.70 -3.39
N ASP A 440 -29.01 -4.03 -3.60
CA ASP A 440 -30.13 -4.89 -3.26
C ASP A 440 -30.45 -4.82 -1.76
N GLN A 441 -29.42 -4.77 -0.91
CA GLN A 441 -29.57 -4.56 0.54
C GLN A 441 -30.29 -3.24 0.86
N LEU A 442 -29.86 -2.13 0.24
CA LEU A 442 -30.46 -0.80 0.49
C LEU A 442 -31.91 -0.70 0.01
N LEU A 443 -32.26 -1.42 -1.06
CA LEU A 443 -33.61 -1.47 -1.61
C LEU A 443 -34.51 -2.53 -0.93
N GLY A 444 -34.01 -3.24 0.09
CA GLY A 444 -34.75 -4.30 0.76
C GLY A 444 -35.06 -5.51 -0.13
N ARG A 445 -34.29 -5.73 -1.19
CA ARG A 445 -34.41 -6.87 -2.09
C ARG A 445 -33.74 -8.11 -1.51
N GLU A 446 -34.08 -9.28 -2.08
CA GLU A 446 -33.43 -10.53 -1.73
C GLU A 446 -31.92 -10.45 -2.06
N ARG A 447 -31.09 -10.73 -1.06
CA ARG A 447 -29.63 -10.71 -1.20
C ARG A 447 -29.13 -12.00 -1.79
N ARG A 448 -28.17 -11.89 -2.71
CA ARG A 448 -27.45 -13.04 -3.26
C ARG A 448 -26.18 -13.30 -2.45
N ALA A 449 -25.84 -14.57 -2.29
CA ALA A 449 -24.55 -14.93 -1.72
C ALA A 449 -23.44 -14.41 -2.66
N VAL A 450 -22.48 -13.69 -2.08
CA VAL A 450 -21.31 -13.20 -2.82
C VAL A 450 -20.25 -14.28 -2.85
N ASP A 451 -19.88 -14.70 -4.05
CA ASP A 451 -18.80 -15.67 -4.28
C ASP A 451 -17.46 -14.93 -4.27
N ASP A 452 -16.62 -15.20 -3.27
CA ASP A 452 -15.31 -14.58 -3.09
C ASP A 452 -14.22 -15.65 -2.92
N PRO A 453 -13.95 -16.45 -3.97
CA PRO A 453 -12.92 -17.49 -3.90
C PRO A 453 -11.55 -16.83 -3.75
N ILE A 454 -10.82 -17.19 -2.70
CA ILE A 454 -9.52 -16.61 -2.39
C ILE A 454 -8.46 -17.23 -3.30
N VAL A 455 -8.31 -16.71 -4.51
CA VAL A 455 -7.27 -17.05 -5.47
C VAL A 455 -6.54 -15.78 -5.86
N ASP A 456 -5.26 -15.67 -5.51
CA ASP A 456 -4.40 -14.48 -5.75
C ASP A 456 -5.05 -13.12 -5.44
N PRO A 457 -5.67 -12.94 -4.28
CA PRO A 457 -6.29 -11.67 -3.93
C PRO A 457 -5.20 -10.61 -3.66
N LEU A 458 -5.40 -9.39 -4.15
CA LEU A 458 -4.50 -8.29 -3.81
C LEU A 458 -4.56 -7.96 -2.32
N HIS A 459 -5.78 -7.93 -1.78
CA HIS A 459 -6.03 -7.52 -0.39
C HIS A 459 -6.08 -8.71 0.57
N GLU A 460 -5.30 -9.74 0.26
CA GLU A 460 -5.15 -10.90 1.12
C GLU A 460 -4.69 -10.48 2.52
N THR A 461 -5.36 -11.01 3.53
CA THR A 461 -4.82 -10.99 4.88
C THR A 461 -3.82 -12.15 5.01
N PRO A 462 -2.79 -12.00 5.85
CA PRO A 462 -1.82 -13.05 6.06
C PRO A 462 -2.47 -14.34 6.58
N ASP A 463 -1.93 -15.47 6.19
CA ASP A 463 -2.35 -16.79 6.64
C ASP A 463 -2.05 -17.06 8.13
N GLY A 464 -1.60 -16.09 8.85
CA GLY A 464 -1.26 -16.21 10.25
C GLY A 464 -1.27 -14.89 10.99
N PRO A 465 -1.02 -14.98 12.29
CA PRO A 465 -0.96 -13.82 13.14
C PRO A 465 0.06 -12.80 12.64
N ILE A 466 -0.40 -11.57 12.44
CA ILE A 466 0.48 -10.45 12.17
C ILE A 466 0.92 -9.89 13.51
N ALA A 467 2.14 -10.19 13.92
CA ALA A 467 2.80 -9.44 14.98
C ALA A 467 3.88 -8.59 14.33
N ILE A 468 3.59 -7.33 14.06
CA ILE A 468 4.60 -6.39 13.57
C ILE A 468 5.28 -5.69 14.75
N ALA A 469 4.64 -5.64 15.89
CA ALA A 469 5.23 -5.21 17.13
C ALA A 469 4.74 -6.09 18.26
N GLN A 470 5.53 -6.17 19.32
CA GLN A 470 5.13 -6.93 20.49
C GLN A 470 3.82 -6.39 21.08
N PRO A 471 2.93 -7.27 21.50
CA PRO A 471 1.70 -6.86 22.15
C PRO A 471 2.06 -6.01 23.37
N VAL A 472 1.29 -4.93 23.55
CA VAL A 472 1.43 -4.13 24.77
C VAL A 472 0.99 -4.99 25.93
N SER A 473 1.89 -5.25 26.86
CA SER A 473 1.56 -6.00 28.07
C SER A 473 0.61 -5.20 28.93
N GLU A 474 -0.27 -5.89 29.66
CA GLU A 474 -1.16 -5.26 30.63
C GLU A 474 -0.33 -4.38 31.60
N GLY A 475 -0.71 -3.11 31.75
CA GLY A 475 0.04 -2.13 32.54
C GLY A 475 1.26 -1.50 31.87
N ALA A 476 1.53 -1.80 30.58
CA ALA A 476 2.57 -1.11 29.85
C ALA A 476 2.24 0.38 29.68
N PRO A 477 3.24 1.28 29.72
CA PRO A 477 3.01 2.70 29.51
C PRO A 477 2.44 2.94 28.12
N THR A 478 1.31 3.64 28.04
CA THR A 478 0.73 4.09 26.78
C THR A 478 1.46 5.30 26.22
N TYR A 479 1.46 5.44 24.91
CA TYR A 479 1.95 6.63 24.21
C TYR A 479 0.86 7.71 24.04
N LEU A 480 -0.37 7.44 24.47
CA LEU A 480 -1.50 8.33 24.32
C LEU A 480 -1.48 9.41 25.41
N ASP A 481 -1.53 10.67 25.00
CA ASP A 481 -1.73 11.80 25.90
C ASP A 481 -3.22 12.11 26.02
N ALA A 482 -3.71 12.10 27.26
CA ALA A 482 -5.11 12.31 27.59
C ALA A 482 -5.66 13.69 27.18
N GLY A 483 -4.81 14.70 27.02
CA GLY A 483 -5.24 16.06 26.71
C GLY A 483 -5.26 16.44 25.24
N LEU A 484 -4.43 15.82 24.42
CA LEU A 484 -4.11 16.32 23.07
C LEU A 484 -4.38 15.32 21.94
N GLY A 485 -4.73 14.08 22.23
CA GLY A 485 -4.87 13.02 21.21
C GLY A 485 -3.56 12.70 20.49
N LEU A 486 -2.42 13.02 21.13
CA LEU A 486 -1.08 12.78 20.62
C LEU A 486 -0.44 11.63 21.38
N LEU A 487 0.56 11.02 20.77
CA LEU A 487 1.36 9.98 21.43
C LEU A 487 2.47 10.63 22.26
N GLN A 488 2.65 10.12 23.48
CA GLN A 488 3.79 10.46 24.31
C GLN A 488 4.93 9.45 24.09
N ARG A 489 6.16 9.93 24.12
CA ARG A 489 7.31 9.03 24.22
C ARG A 489 7.41 8.47 25.63
N PRO A 490 7.76 7.18 25.77
CA PRO A 490 8.04 6.62 27.09
C PRO A 490 9.14 7.39 27.82
N ALA A 491 9.02 7.52 29.12
CA ALA A 491 9.98 8.24 29.96
C ALA A 491 11.43 7.72 29.86
N GLU A 492 11.63 6.46 29.45
CA GLU A 492 12.95 5.88 29.19
C GLU A 492 13.67 6.47 27.99
N ALA A 493 12.96 6.86 26.96
CA ALA A 493 13.56 7.54 25.82
C ALA A 493 14.11 8.92 26.17
N ALA A 494 13.55 9.56 27.19
CA ALA A 494 14.04 10.83 27.72
C ALA A 494 15.35 10.68 28.51
N ARG A 495 15.60 9.53 29.16
CA ARG A 495 16.82 9.31 29.95
C ARG A 495 18.11 9.20 29.12
N LYS A 496 18.02 8.76 27.87
CA LYS A 496 19.22 8.63 26.99
C LYS A 496 19.78 9.97 26.51
N ARG A 497 19.08 11.11 26.75
CA ARG A 497 19.55 12.46 26.37
C ARG A 497 20.26 13.23 27.47
N ARG A 498 20.71 12.59 28.53
CA ARG A 498 21.37 13.24 29.69
C ARG A 498 22.65 14.05 29.37
N PHE A 499 23.17 13.98 28.16
CA PHE A 499 24.38 14.70 27.75
C PHE A 499 24.15 15.80 26.70
N ALA A 500 22.91 16.12 26.37
CA ALA A 500 22.60 17.19 25.40
C ALA A 500 22.12 18.45 26.13
N PHE A 501 23.03 19.12 26.84
CA PHE A 501 22.75 20.35 27.63
C PHE A 501 22.29 21.55 26.78
N TRP A 502 22.39 21.49 25.47
CA TRP A 502 22.20 22.59 24.54
C TRP A 502 20.89 22.52 23.74
N ARG A 503 20.14 21.44 23.86
CA ARG A 503 18.88 21.29 23.15
C ARG A 503 17.73 21.27 24.13
N PRO A 504 16.65 22.05 23.92
CA PRO A 504 15.47 21.93 24.74
C PRO A 504 15.02 20.47 24.73
N ALA A 505 14.65 19.96 25.89
CA ALA A 505 14.02 18.64 25.95
C ALA A 505 12.83 18.64 25.00
N PRO A 506 12.71 17.66 24.09
CA PRO A 506 11.52 17.57 23.28
C PRO A 506 10.34 17.50 24.23
N GLY A 507 9.30 18.29 23.97
CA GLY A 507 8.04 18.16 24.69
C GLY A 507 7.67 16.71 24.81
N GLY A 508 7.06 16.26 25.90
CA GLY A 508 6.71 14.87 26.15
C GLY A 508 5.80 14.23 25.08
N LEU A 509 5.44 14.99 24.07
CA LEU A 509 4.54 14.62 22.98
C LEU A 509 5.33 14.38 21.70
N THR A 510 4.90 13.38 20.95
CA THR A 510 5.45 13.07 19.63
C THR A 510 4.31 12.82 18.65
N LEU A 511 4.56 13.01 17.36
CA LEU A 511 3.62 12.58 16.35
C LEU A 511 3.51 11.06 16.36
N LEU A 512 2.33 10.54 16.06
CA LEU A 512 2.09 9.09 15.91
C LEU A 512 3.11 8.43 14.98
N SER A 513 3.55 9.16 13.95
CA SER A 513 4.58 8.73 13.00
C SER A 513 5.94 8.45 13.60
N GLU A 514 6.23 8.97 14.79
CA GLU A 514 7.51 8.83 15.47
C GLU A 514 7.45 7.90 16.68
N ALA A 515 6.31 7.28 16.93
CA ALA A 515 6.20 6.27 17.97
C ALA A 515 7.23 5.15 17.70
N PRO A 516 8.06 4.78 18.69
CA PRO A 516 9.08 3.77 18.49
C PRO A 516 8.51 2.35 18.42
N GLN A 517 7.25 2.19 18.77
CA GLN A 517 6.51 0.93 18.73
C GLN A 517 5.19 1.11 18.02
N ALA A 518 4.68 0.05 17.42
CA ALA A 518 3.35 0.02 16.87
C ALA A 518 2.30 0.12 17.98
N LEU A 519 1.19 0.76 17.68
CA LEU A 519 0.02 0.74 18.54
C LEU A 519 -0.73 -0.58 18.37
N ALA A 520 -1.17 -1.17 19.45
CA ALA A 520 -2.11 -2.27 19.39
C ALA A 520 -3.51 -1.76 19.04
N VAL A 521 -4.33 -2.61 18.41
CA VAL A 521 -5.71 -2.25 18.05
C VAL A 521 -6.52 -1.82 19.28
N ASN A 522 -6.32 -2.50 20.41
CA ASN A 522 -6.98 -2.18 21.67
C ASN A 522 -6.52 -0.81 22.23
N GLU A 523 -5.30 -0.37 21.99
CA GLU A 523 -4.85 0.98 22.38
C GLU A 523 -5.54 2.06 21.55
N VAL A 524 -5.70 1.83 20.26
CA VAL A 524 -6.45 2.75 19.39
C VAL A 524 -7.91 2.79 19.82
N ALA A 525 -8.54 1.64 20.08
CA ALA A 525 -9.93 1.56 20.56
C ALA A 525 -10.09 2.27 21.91
N THR A 526 -9.21 1.99 22.88
CA THR A 526 -9.20 2.65 24.18
C THR A 526 -8.99 4.16 24.04
N GLY A 527 -8.10 4.58 23.14
CA GLY A 527 -7.89 6.00 22.84
C GLY A 527 -9.15 6.68 22.33
N VAL A 528 -9.95 6.01 21.52
CA VAL A 528 -11.26 6.52 21.06
C VAL A 528 -12.26 6.60 22.20
N ASP A 529 -12.39 5.54 22.99
CA ASP A 529 -13.32 5.49 24.14
C ASP A 529 -12.99 6.57 25.18
N LEU A 530 -11.71 6.81 25.42
CA LEU A 530 -11.22 7.89 26.29
C LEU A 530 -11.27 9.28 25.62
N LYS A 531 -11.75 9.39 24.38
CA LYS A 531 -11.78 10.62 23.59
C LYS A 531 -10.41 11.26 23.34
N LEU A 532 -9.36 10.48 23.40
CA LEU A 532 -7.98 10.88 23.10
C LEU A 532 -7.70 10.89 21.60
N ILE A 533 -8.35 9.98 20.89
CA ILE A 533 -8.35 9.87 19.43
C ILE A 533 -9.77 10.19 18.97
N PRO A 534 -9.95 11.20 18.10
CA PRO A 534 -11.27 11.43 17.52
C PRO A 534 -11.78 10.19 16.77
N ALA A 535 -13.05 9.86 16.91
CA ALA A 535 -13.65 8.67 16.30
C ALA A 535 -13.46 8.66 14.77
N ASP A 536 -13.48 9.82 14.12
CA ASP A 536 -13.22 9.99 12.69
C ASP A 536 -11.76 9.78 12.31
N ALA A 537 -10.84 9.92 13.25
CA ALA A 537 -9.42 9.66 13.06
C ALA A 537 -9.02 8.21 13.42
N ALA A 538 -9.85 7.48 14.16
CA ALA A 538 -9.52 6.13 14.64
C ALA A 538 -9.15 5.17 13.51
N GLY A 539 -9.91 5.17 12.42
CA GLY A 539 -9.63 4.35 11.24
C GLY A 539 -8.27 4.70 10.62
N ILE A 540 -7.95 5.99 10.50
CA ILE A 540 -6.67 6.45 9.95
C ILE A 540 -5.53 6.05 10.89
N VAL A 541 -5.71 6.24 12.20
CA VAL A 541 -4.72 5.84 13.20
C VAL A 541 -4.51 4.33 13.17
N ALA A 542 -5.58 3.54 13.13
CA ALA A 542 -5.49 2.09 13.03
C ALA A 542 -4.78 1.62 11.76
N GLN A 543 -5.06 2.24 10.63
CA GLN A 543 -4.46 1.89 9.35
C GLN A 543 -2.99 2.29 9.23
N GLU A 544 -2.63 3.44 9.78
CA GLU A 544 -1.27 3.94 9.71
C GLU A 544 -0.37 3.33 10.79
N ARG A 545 -0.94 2.91 11.93
CA ARG A 545 -0.21 2.71 13.16
C ARG A 545 -0.42 1.35 13.80
N VAL A 546 -1.54 0.70 13.51
CA VAL A 546 -1.76 -0.62 14.08
C VAL A 546 -0.89 -1.61 13.37
N ALA A 547 0.06 -2.02 14.06
CA ALA A 547 0.93 -3.03 13.57
C ALA A 547 0.86 -4.29 14.41
N SER A 548 0.40 -4.25 15.65
CA SER A 548 0.34 -5.44 16.46
C SER A 548 -1.06 -5.74 16.95
N VAL A 549 -1.43 -6.96 16.74
CA VAL A 549 -2.54 -7.59 17.43
C VAL A 549 -1.93 -8.64 18.33
N PRO A 550 -2.21 -8.59 19.63
CA PRO A 550 -1.81 -9.70 20.49
C PRO A 550 -2.59 -10.93 20.04
N LEU A 551 -1.90 -11.89 19.53
CA LEU A 551 -2.47 -13.15 19.13
C LEU A 551 -2.17 -14.17 20.21
N SER A 552 -3.19 -14.47 20.96
CA SER A 552 -3.24 -15.65 21.82
C SER A 552 -3.81 -16.85 21.03
N VAL A 553 -3.45 -17.01 19.79
CA VAL A 553 -3.75 -18.26 19.09
C VAL A 553 -2.52 -19.13 19.26
N GLU A 554 -2.62 -20.10 20.16
CA GLU A 554 -1.82 -21.30 20.03
C GLU A 554 -2.05 -21.81 18.62
N GLN A 555 -1.05 -21.65 17.75
CA GLN A 555 -1.04 -22.35 16.49
C GLN A 555 -1.12 -23.84 16.87
N GLU A 556 -2.26 -24.45 16.60
CA GLU A 556 -2.24 -25.88 16.30
C GLU A 556 -1.25 -26.00 15.15
N MET A 557 -0.04 -26.41 15.49
CA MET A 557 0.93 -26.86 14.51
C MET A 557 0.26 -27.96 13.72
N SER A 558 -0.26 -27.61 12.55
CA SER A 558 -0.59 -28.65 11.58
C SER A 558 0.68 -29.42 11.34
N SER A 559 0.63 -30.69 11.73
CA SER A 559 1.73 -31.64 11.56
C SER A 559 2.26 -31.54 10.13
N PRO A 560 3.58 -31.48 9.92
CA PRO A 560 4.16 -31.43 8.59
C PRO A 560 3.94 -32.67 7.75
N ASP A 561 3.16 -33.63 8.22
CA ASP A 561 3.00 -34.98 7.65
C ASP A 561 1.73 -35.23 6.84
N THR A 562 1.05 -34.20 6.34
CA THR A 562 0.01 -34.45 5.34
C THR A 562 0.70 -34.71 3.99
N TRP A 563 0.84 -35.99 3.67
CA TRP A 563 1.24 -36.46 2.33
C TRP A 563 0.29 -35.87 1.28
N VAL A 564 0.80 -35.00 0.43
CA VAL A 564 0.04 -34.41 -0.69
C VAL A 564 0.34 -35.24 -1.93
N PRO A 565 -0.66 -35.85 -2.61
CA PRO A 565 -0.45 -36.58 -3.87
C PRO A 565 0.28 -35.70 -4.89
N ILE A 566 1.13 -36.30 -5.70
CA ILE A 566 1.90 -35.58 -6.73
C ILE A 566 0.97 -34.88 -7.72
N GLU A 567 -0.16 -35.49 -8.02
CA GLU A 567 -1.23 -34.96 -8.89
C GLU A 567 -1.86 -33.67 -8.37
N ALA A 568 -1.77 -33.40 -7.07
CA ALA A 568 -2.24 -32.19 -6.45
C ALA A 568 -1.16 -31.07 -6.41
N THR A 569 -0.02 -31.26 -7.07
CA THR A 569 1.01 -30.23 -7.14
C THR A 569 0.64 -29.19 -8.20
N GLU A 570 0.15 -28.04 -7.76
CA GLU A 570 -0.15 -26.92 -8.65
C GLU A 570 1.12 -26.34 -9.27
N ILE A 571 1.10 -26.19 -10.59
CA ILE A 571 2.16 -25.50 -11.34
C ILE A 571 1.68 -24.09 -11.64
N PRO A 572 2.26 -23.06 -11.02
CA PRO A 572 1.89 -21.69 -11.30
C PRO A 572 2.15 -21.28 -12.75
N SER A 573 1.20 -20.58 -13.36
CA SER A 573 1.23 -20.20 -14.77
C SER A 573 2.49 -19.43 -15.18
N PHE A 574 3.03 -18.59 -14.30
CA PHE A 574 4.25 -17.82 -14.59
C PHE A 574 5.51 -18.71 -14.66
N LEU A 575 5.53 -19.87 -13.97
CA LEU A 575 6.63 -20.84 -14.11
C LEU A 575 6.57 -21.54 -15.46
N ILE A 576 5.39 -21.77 -15.99
CA ILE A 576 5.19 -22.25 -17.36
C ILE A 576 5.74 -21.24 -18.36
N GLY A 577 5.49 -19.93 -18.13
CA GLY A 577 6.08 -18.86 -18.94
C GLY A 577 7.61 -18.82 -18.89
N ARG A 578 8.22 -19.23 -17.77
CA ARG A 578 9.67 -19.24 -17.58
C ARG A 578 10.36 -20.48 -18.11
N TYR A 579 9.82 -21.65 -17.83
CA TYR A 579 10.45 -22.95 -18.15
C TYR A 579 9.83 -23.64 -19.37
N GLY A 580 8.81 -23.04 -19.96
CA GLY A 580 8.10 -23.49 -21.14
C GLY A 580 6.84 -24.30 -20.84
N PRO A 581 5.90 -24.40 -21.82
CA PRO A 581 4.63 -25.10 -21.64
C PRO A 581 4.80 -26.63 -21.50
N GLU A 582 5.94 -27.16 -21.94
CA GLU A 582 6.28 -28.58 -21.84
C GLU A 582 7.16 -28.91 -20.62
N ALA A 583 7.32 -27.97 -19.68
CA ALA A 583 8.06 -28.19 -18.44
C ALA A 583 7.47 -29.38 -17.68
N ARG A 584 8.32 -30.16 -17.07
CA ARG A 584 7.93 -31.44 -16.43
C ARG A 584 8.17 -31.39 -14.93
N LEU A 585 7.26 -32.03 -14.20
CA LEU A 585 7.49 -32.36 -12.81
C LEU A 585 8.48 -33.52 -12.73
N VAL A 586 9.47 -33.36 -11.87
CA VAL A 586 10.51 -34.36 -11.61
C VAL A 586 10.80 -34.41 -10.11
N ARG A 587 11.36 -35.53 -9.65
CA ARG A 587 11.89 -35.63 -8.32
C ARG A 587 13.36 -35.16 -8.31
N ILE A 588 13.72 -34.31 -7.39
CA ILE A 588 15.10 -33.85 -7.18
C ILE A 588 15.61 -34.49 -5.90
N VAL A 589 16.59 -35.35 -6.05
CA VAL A 589 17.18 -36.12 -4.94
C VAL A 589 18.53 -35.49 -4.57
N PRO A 590 18.70 -34.87 -3.39
CA PRO A 590 19.98 -34.36 -2.98
C PRO A 590 20.96 -35.49 -2.69
N SER A 591 22.26 -35.26 -3.01
CA SER A 591 23.33 -36.24 -2.76
C SER A 591 23.63 -36.48 -1.30
N GLU A 592 23.23 -35.57 -0.42
CA GLU A 592 23.34 -35.62 1.02
C GLU A 592 21.93 -35.59 1.63
N ALA A 593 21.69 -36.26 2.74
CA ALA A 593 20.41 -36.23 3.44
C ALA A 593 20.07 -34.79 3.88
N ARG A 594 19.27 -34.12 3.07
CA ARG A 594 18.90 -32.72 3.28
C ARG A 594 17.52 -32.43 2.69
N ILE A 595 16.74 -31.61 3.38
CA ILE A 595 15.48 -31.08 2.90
C ILE A 595 15.77 -29.91 1.94
N LEU A 596 15.27 -30.00 0.72
CA LEU A 596 15.31 -28.92 -0.26
C LEU A 596 14.05 -28.06 -0.12
N GLU A 597 14.23 -26.76 0.02
CA GLU A 597 13.12 -25.83 0.22
C GLU A 597 12.45 -25.41 -1.10
N ALA A 598 11.14 -25.18 -1.05
CA ALA A 598 10.38 -24.62 -2.16
C ALA A 598 10.97 -23.29 -2.61
N GLY A 599 11.03 -23.05 -3.92
CA GLY A 599 11.61 -21.85 -4.53
C GLY A 599 13.14 -21.92 -4.73
N ALA A 600 13.82 -22.96 -4.28
CA ALA A 600 15.24 -23.17 -4.61
C ALA A 600 15.41 -23.41 -6.11
N LEU A 601 16.39 -22.73 -6.72
CA LEU A 601 16.63 -22.82 -8.17
C LEU A 601 17.52 -24.02 -8.53
N ILE A 602 17.15 -24.70 -9.60
CA ILE A 602 17.87 -25.84 -10.15
C ILE A 602 18.72 -25.37 -11.32
N PHE A 603 20.01 -25.77 -11.33
CA PHE A 603 20.98 -25.42 -12.37
C PHE A 603 21.64 -26.66 -12.96
N PRO A 604 22.06 -26.61 -14.23
CA PRO A 604 22.70 -27.74 -14.88
C PRO A 604 24.13 -28.04 -14.38
N ASN A 605 24.77 -27.06 -13.73
CA ASN A 605 26.11 -27.20 -13.16
C ASN A 605 26.33 -26.24 -11.98
N SER A 606 27.43 -26.41 -11.23
CA SER A 606 27.79 -25.61 -10.07
C SER A 606 28.22 -24.18 -10.39
N ASP A 607 28.60 -23.88 -11.63
CA ASP A 607 29.18 -22.58 -12.03
C ASP A 607 28.12 -21.55 -12.43
N ALA A 608 26.90 -22.03 -12.71
CA ALA A 608 25.78 -21.14 -13.04
C ALA A 608 25.37 -20.34 -11.80
N ARG A 609 25.69 -19.04 -11.80
CA ARG A 609 25.41 -18.13 -10.65
C ARG A 609 24.19 -17.26 -10.85
N HIS A 610 23.82 -17.00 -12.08
CA HIS A 610 22.75 -16.06 -12.39
C HIS A 610 21.41 -16.79 -12.46
N PRO A 611 20.32 -16.28 -11.82
CA PRO A 611 19.00 -16.92 -11.85
C PRO A 611 18.47 -17.24 -13.24
N HIS A 612 18.81 -16.46 -14.26
CA HIS A 612 18.39 -16.70 -15.64
C HIS A 612 18.90 -18.02 -16.24
N TYR A 613 19.98 -18.59 -15.68
CA TYR A 613 20.50 -19.88 -16.13
C TYR A 613 19.88 -21.07 -15.40
N SER A 614 18.90 -20.84 -14.53
CA SER A 614 18.18 -21.95 -13.88
C SER A 614 17.36 -22.71 -14.91
N ILE A 615 17.44 -24.01 -14.84
CA ILE A 615 16.68 -24.96 -15.67
C ILE A 615 15.38 -25.41 -15.00
N GLY A 616 15.19 -25.05 -13.73
CA GLY A 616 14.01 -25.45 -12.95
C GLY A 616 13.98 -24.80 -11.57
N VAL A 617 12.96 -25.15 -10.81
CA VAL A 617 12.72 -24.67 -9.44
C VAL A 617 12.08 -25.78 -8.61
N ILE A 618 12.43 -25.84 -7.33
CA ILE A 618 11.77 -26.74 -6.37
C ILE A 618 10.39 -26.18 -6.03
N LEU A 619 9.36 -26.98 -6.16
CA LEU A 619 7.98 -26.61 -5.84
C LEU A 619 7.62 -26.94 -4.39
N ARG A 620 8.00 -28.12 -3.92
CA ARG A 620 7.72 -28.56 -2.55
C ARG A 620 8.67 -29.67 -2.09
N HIS A 621 8.70 -29.88 -0.78
CA HIS A 621 9.38 -31.03 -0.18
C HIS A 621 8.61 -32.33 -0.48
N ASP A 622 9.34 -33.43 -0.58
CA ASP A 622 8.84 -34.79 -0.71
C ASP A 622 9.72 -35.72 0.17
N PRO A 623 9.17 -36.74 0.84
CA PRO A 623 9.95 -37.65 1.68
C PRO A 623 11.14 -38.31 1.01
N ALA A 624 11.05 -38.54 -0.31
CA ALA A 624 12.13 -39.12 -1.11
C ALA A 624 13.02 -38.06 -1.81
N GLY A 625 12.90 -36.78 -1.40
CA GLY A 625 13.66 -35.66 -1.98
C GLY A 625 12.84 -34.38 -2.06
N ALA A 626 12.64 -33.85 -3.26
CA ALA A 626 11.78 -32.69 -3.50
C ALA A 626 11.13 -32.80 -4.89
N ILE A 627 9.93 -32.27 -5.02
CA ILE A 627 9.26 -32.10 -6.32
C ILE A 627 9.71 -30.80 -6.95
N GLY A 628 10.31 -30.88 -8.13
CA GLY A 628 10.74 -29.73 -8.91
C GLY A 628 10.05 -29.66 -10.26
N LEU A 629 9.91 -28.45 -10.79
CA LEU A 629 9.54 -28.20 -12.18
C LEU A 629 10.81 -27.91 -12.97
N VAL A 630 11.04 -28.65 -14.05
CA VAL A 630 12.25 -28.52 -14.88
C VAL A 630 11.83 -28.35 -16.35
N ALA A 631 12.53 -27.49 -17.09
CA ALA A 631 12.33 -27.30 -18.52
C ALA A 631 12.47 -28.62 -19.26
N ALA A 632 11.63 -28.89 -20.28
CA ALA A 632 11.54 -30.17 -20.95
C ALA A 632 12.87 -30.70 -21.54
N ASN A 633 13.69 -29.78 -22.06
CA ASN A 633 15.01 -30.08 -22.62
C ASN A 633 16.06 -30.45 -21.56
N ALA A 634 15.80 -30.22 -20.30
CA ALA A 634 16.69 -30.51 -19.17
C ALA A 634 16.14 -31.61 -18.24
N ALA A 635 14.91 -32.07 -18.45
CA ALA A 635 14.24 -33.07 -17.63
C ALA A 635 14.68 -34.53 -17.96
N THR A 636 16.01 -34.77 -17.92
CA THR A 636 16.58 -36.09 -18.16
C THR A 636 16.79 -36.82 -16.83
N ILE A 637 16.27 -38.03 -16.69
CA ILE A 637 16.45 -38.84 -15.48
C ILE A 637 17.94 -39.13 -15.30
N ASP A 638 18.39 -39.22 -14.06
CA ASP A 638 19.78 -39.41 -13.64
C ASP A 638 20.73 -38.24 -14.02
N TYR A 639 20.19 -37.14 -14.52
CA TYR A 639 21.01 -35.99 -14.83
C TYR A 639 21.45 -35.26 -13.55
N PRO A 640 22.77 -35.05 -13.36
CA PRO A 640 23.27 -34.34 -12.21
C PRO A 640 22.97 -32.84 -12.32
N VAL A 641 22.41 -32.29 -11.24
CA VAL A 641 22.04 -30.87 -11.12
C VAL A 641 22.59 -30.27 -9.85
N THR A 642 22.62 -28.98 -9.79
CA THR A 642 22.89 -28.22 -8.56
C THR A 642 21.67 -27.43 -8.15
N VAL A 643 21.30 -27.52 -6.88
CA VAL A 643 20.24 -26.70 -6.29
C VAL A 643 20.89 -25.58 -5.48
N ARG A 644 20.45 -24.35 -5.70
CA ARG A 644 20.89 -23.18 -4.92
C ARG A 644 19.83 -22.80 -3.92
N GLU A 645 20.21 -22.92 -2.68
CA GLU A 645 19.36 -22.65 -1.53
C GLU A 645 20.12 -21.80 -0.52
N LYS A 646 19.55 -20.67 -0.10
CA LYS A 646 20.13 -19.77 0.93
C LYS A 646 21.63 -19.47 0.73
N GLY A 647 22.06 -19.31 -0.51
CA GLY A 647 23.47 -19.05 -0.86
C GLY A 647 24.38 -20.29 -0.85
N GLN A 648 23.87 -21.46 -0.50
CA GLN A 648 24.59 -22.75 -0.57
C GLN A 648 24.32 -23.45 -1.89
N ILE A 649 25.28 -24.26 -2.30
CA ILE A 649 25.19 -25.12 -3.49
C ILE A 649 25.02 -26.56 -3.00
N VAL A 650 23.89 -27.18 -3.35
CA VAL A 650 23.58 -28.56 -3.02
C VAL A 650 23.64 -29.39 -4.31
N ARG A 651 24.43 -30.45 -4.31
CA ARG A 651 24.46 -31.40 -5.41
C ARG A 651 23.22 -32.27 -5.33
N ALA A 652 22.58 -32.48 -6.44
CA ALA A 652 21.37 -33.28 -6.53
C ALA A 652 21.29 -33.98 -7.90
N GLN A 653 20.32 -34.88 -8.06
CA GLN A 653 20.06 -35.61 -9.27
C GLN A 653 18.58 -35.59 -9.60
N ILE A 654 18.26 -35.56 -10.89
CA ILE A 654 16.87 -35.68 -11.36
C ILE A 654 16.49 -37.16 -11.33
N ALA A 655 15.41 -37.51 -10.65
CA ALA A 655 14.83 -38.84 -10.64
C ALA A 655 13.40 -38.82 -11.22
N ALA A 656 12.94 -39.94 -11.66
CA ALA A 656 11.55 -40.10 -12.09
C ALA A 656 10.60 -39.93 -10.91
N LEU A 657 9.42 -39.40 -11.18
CA LEU A 657 8.30 -39.50 -10.25
C LEU A 657 7.76 -40.92 -10.38
N ASP A 658 7.93 -41.73 -9.33
CA ASP A 658 7.28 -43.03 -9.31
C ASP A 658 5.76 -42.84 -9.37
N ALA A 659 5.09 -43.56 -10.24
CA ALA A 659 3.66 -43.52 -10.48
C ALA A 659 2.84 -43.97 -9.27
#